data_934edda458085e96427427874eaf52b9
#
_entry.id   934edda458085e96427427874eaf52b9
#
_cell.length_a   1.000
_cell.length_b   1.000
_cell.length_c   1.000
_cell.angle_alpha   90.00
_cell.angle_beta   90.00
_cell.angle_gamma   90.00
#
_symmetry.space_group_name_H-M   'P 1'
#
loop_
_entity.id
_entity.type
_entity.pdbx_description
1 polymer ?
#
loop_
_entity_poly.entity_id
_entity_poly.type
_entity_poly.pdbx_seq_one_letter_code
_entity_poly.pdbx_strand_id
1 'polypeptide(L)'
;LSEKKKKSSVDVVIVESPAKARTIKRILGSAFSVRASLGHIRDLPEKSLGVEVEKDFKPTYKVLPGRQKTVRMLKEAVQEANNIYLATDLDREGEAIAWHLKQALGLRDEKTWRVIFNEITQRSIKAAFARPGKIDMNKVDAQTARRILDRLVGYMLSPLLWKKVARGLSAGRVQSVAVRMVVEREKEIKDFVPEEFWKITATLAPKKGDADAGKEFLAQLVQKEGAEFKPKNEAEAQSCVQELEKEEFRIASFEEKETTQYAPPPFTTSRMQQTASGRFGFSPRKTMQIAQRLYEGLSLGKKGRVGLITYMRTDAVRVSSAALNQVRRLIKDKFGEQYLPEKPHFFKARGRIQAAHEAIRPTSVARQPEEIKAHLSPDQFKLYDLIWKCFVASQMKPVELLEQTAQIEAGKYTFLAKGRKILFPGHSLVSGWGLKKDEQNLPKLRPDQILDLLGLEPTQHFTQPPPRYSVASLIRALEQKGIGRPSTYAPIISTIQERGYVRLQRRLFYATEVGTIVTEKLIRHFPDIMDVDFTSQMEEGLDDVEEAKTDWLNILRKFYEPFKRALEAAEEQMISVKDEAAEVEQLCPKCGSPMVSKMSRYGRFLACSAFPKCKYTETLTKKEEIAGDRKCPKCEASLVVKSGPYGKFLGCSAYPKCDYKESLQAKRRKKRPSGAPQTRSGLKRKKVAEPTDIDCPAGCGGKLIRRRGPRGYFYGCSNFPHCKYTSKSLPTPGQSESDS
;
A
#
# COMPACT_ATOMS: atom_id res chain seq x y z
N LEU A 1 23.23 36.36 -49.85
CA LEU A 1 23.60 36.14 -48.47
C LEU A 1 22.32 36.08 -47.63
N SER A 2 21.80 34.85 -47.38
CA SER A 2 20.60 34.66 -46.58
C SER A 2 20.94 34.89 -45.10
N GLU A 3 20.34 35.90 -44.51
CA GLU A 3 20.36 36.08 -43.06
C GLU A 3 19.74 34.80 -42.38
N LYS A 4 20.59 33.99 -41.80
CA LYS A 4 20.17 32.97 -40.85
C LYS A 4 19.51 33.71 -39.68
N LYS A 5 18.16 33.71 -39.61
CA LYS A 5 17.43 34.09 -38.41
C LYS A 5 18.09 33.42 -37.20
N LYS A 6 18.76 34.17 -36.32
CA LYS A 6 19.22 33.75 -35.02
C LYS A 6 17.99 33.16 -34.29
N LYS A 7 17.86 31.84 -34.22
CA LYS A 7 16.91 31.19 -33.32
C LYS A 7 17.18 31.74 -31.92
N SER A 8 16.24 32.47 -31.36
CA SER A 8 16.32 32.88 -29.96
C SER A 8 16.51 31.63 -29.13
N SER A 9 17.65 31.51 -28.45
CA SER A 9 17.95 30.39 -27.60
C SER A 9 16.99 30.41 -26.40
N VAL A 10 16.30 29.30 -26.16
CA VAL A 10 15.22 29.14 -25.17
C VAL A 10 15.77 28.43 -23.97
N ASP A 11 15.37 28.82 -22.77
CA ASP A 11 15.69 28.09 -21.54
C ASP A 11 15.03 26.71 -21.54
N VAL A 12 15.80 25.68 -21.10
CA VAL A 12 15.33 24.29 -21.06
C VAL A 12 15.06 23.86 -19.61
N VAL A 13 13.89 23.26 -19.40
CA VAL A 13 13.51 22.66 -18.10
C VAL A 13 13.41 21.15 -18.26
N ILE A 14 14.12 20.39 -17.43
CA ILE A 14 14.05 18.94 -17.42
C ILE A 14 13.37 18.45 -16.13
N VAL A 15 12.34 17.64 -16.29
CA VAL A 15 11.55 17.02 -15.21
C VAL A 15 11.51 15.49 -15.37
N GLU A 16 11.01 14.74 -14.38
CA GLU A 16 11.02 13.27 -14.44
C GLU A 16 9.93 12.69 -15.35
N SER A 17 8.76 13.32 -15.40
CA SER A 17 7.59 12.73 -16.05
C SER A 17 6.97 13.62 -17.12
N PRO A 18 6.35 13.02 -18.17
CA PRO A 18 5.61 13.78 -19.17
C PRO A 18 4.39 14.50 -18.61
N ALA A 19 3.80 14.00 -17.52
CA ALA A 19 2.65 14.66 -16.90
C ALA A 19 3.07 15.95 -16.19
N LYS A 20 4.16 15.90 -15.41
CA LYS A 20 4.80 17.04 -14.78
C LYS A 20 5.24 18.08 -15.84
N ALA A 21 5.86 17.61 -16.95
CA ALA A 21 6.27 18.48 -18.05
C ALA A 21 5.10 19.28 -18.64
N ARG A 22 3.96 18.64 -18.92
CA ARG A 22 2.76 19.31 -19.45
C ARG A 22 2.21 20.38 -18.49
N THR A 23 2.20 20.09 -17.19
CA THR A 23 1.69 21.02 -16.19
C THR A 23 2.60 22.23 -16.03
N ILE A 24 3.93 22.00 -15.95
CA ILE A 24 4.93 23.07 -15.79
C ILE A 24 5.03 23.92 -17.05
N LYS A 25 5.03 23.33 -18.26
CA LYS A 25 5.04 24.08 -19.53
C LYS A 25 3.88 25.07 -19.62
N ARG A 26 2.69 24.66 -19.18
CA ARG A 26 1.52 25.55 -19.16
C ARG A 26 1.72 26.75 -18.21
N ILE A 27 2.38 26.53 -17.07
CA ILE A 27 2.62 27.58 -16.08
C ILE A 27 3.69 28.56 -16.53
N LEU A 28 4.77 28.03 -17.13
CA LEU A 28 5.94 28.84 -17.57
C LEU A 28 5.75 29.51 -18.95
N GLY A 29 4.83 28.98 -19.78
CA GLY A 29 4.55 29.53 -21.12
C GLY A 29 5.60 29.16 -22.17
N SER A 30 5.69 29.97 -23.24
CA SER A 30 6.53 29.74 -24.42
C SER A 30 8.01 30.04 -24.20
N ALA A 31 8.35 30.81 -23.17
CA ALA A 31 9.74 31.17 -22.85
C ALA A 31 10.63 29.98 -22.46
N PHE A 32 10.02 28.85 -22.08
CA PHE A 32 10.74 27.65 -21.64
C PHE A 32 10.40 26.45 -22.52
N SER A 33 11.41 25.65 -22.86
CA SER A 33 11.25 24.31 -23.46
C SER A 33 11.27 23.25 -22.37
N VAL A 34 10.10 22.71 -22.01
CA VAL A 34 10.00 21.70 -20.94
C VAL A 34 10.08 20.29 -21.50
N ARG A 35 11.00 19.47 -20.99
CA ARG A 35 11.28 18.09 -21.42
C ARG A 35 11.17 17.12 -20.24
N ALA A 36 10.97 15.83 -20.52
CA ALA A 36 10.91 14.79 -19.52
C ALA A 36 12.03 13.76 -19.69
N SER A 37 12.71 13.41 -18.60
CA SER A 37 13.72 12.35 -18.56
C SER A 37 13.12 10.93 -18.52
N LEU A 38 11.85 10.80 -18.17
CA LEU A 38 11.16 9.54 -17.93
C LEU A 38 11.73 8.77 -16.72
N GLY A 39 12.13 9.46 -15.66
CA GLY A 39 12.79 8.92 -14.46
C GLY A 39 14.31 8.86 -14.63
N HIS A 40 14.95 7.87 -13.99
CA HIS A 40 16.38 7.65 -14.10
C HIS A 40 16.79 7.33 -15.53
N ILE A 41 17.88 7.94 -15.98
CA ILE A 41 18.49 7.71 -17.31
C ILE A 41 19.71 6.80 -17.25
N ARG A 42 20.39 6.71 -16.10
CA ARG A 42 21.50 5.80 -15.85
C ARG A 42 21.45 5.21 -14.45
N ASP A 43 22.05 4.06 -14.27
CA ASP A 43 22.14 3.31 -13.01
C ASP A 43 23.36 2.38 -13.03
N LEU A 44 23.62 1.68 -11.93
CA LEU A 44 24.60 0.59 -11.87
C LEU A 44 24.23 -0.52 -12.87
N PRO A 45 25.21 -1.23 -13.46
CA PRO A 45 24.97 -2.30 -14.42
C PRO A 45 24.08 -3.41 -13.83
N GLU A 46 23.17 -3.99 -14.64
CA GLU A 46 22.29 -5.08 -14.15
C GLU A 46 23.02 -6.40 -13.89
N LYS A 47 24.05 -6.72 -14.74
CA LYS A 47 24.70 -8.04 -14.77
C LYS A 47 26.02 -8.11 -14.00
N SER A 48 26.49 -7.03 -13.41
CA SER A 48 27.71 -6.97 -12.62
C SER A 48 27.46 -6.14 -11.34
N LEU A 49 28.35 -6.25 -10.37
CA LEU A 49 28.27 -5.47 -9.14
C LEU A 49 28.23 -3.97 -9.44
N GLY A 50 29.09 -3.52 -10.37
CA GLY A 50 29.16 -2.13 -10.79
C GLY A 50 29.70 -1.18 -9.72
N VAL A 51 30.36 -1.71 -8.70
CA VAL A 51 31.01 -0.99 -7.59
C VAL A 51 32.43 -1.55 -7.43
N GLU A 52 33.43 -0.69 -7.48
CA GLU A 52 34.84 -1.04 -7.25
C GLU A 52 35.14 -0.82 -5.77
N VAL A 53 34.99 -1.89 -4.98
CA VAL A 53 35.12 -1.82 -3.51
C VAL A 53 36.54 -1.36 -3.11
N GLU A 54 37.58 -1.88 -3.76
CA GLU A 54 38.98 -1.56 -3.50
C GLU A 54 39.35 -0.11 -3.87
N LYS A 55 38.49 0.60 -4.58
CA LYS A 55 38.65 2.00 -4.95
C LYS A 55 37.57 2.85 -4.28
N ASP A 56 37.46 2.76 -2.97
CA ASP A 56 36.50 3.51 -2.17
C ASP A 56 35.07 3.41 -2.68
N PHE A 57 34.63 2.18 -2.98
CA PHE A 57 33.28 1.89 -3.46
C PHE A 57 32.87 2.70 -4.70
N LYS A 58 33.80 3.04 -5.56
CA LYS A 58 33.55 3.84 -6.77
C LYS A 58 32.48 3.20 -7.65
N PRO A 59 31.34 3.86 -7.88
CA PRO A 59 30.26 3.31 -8.70
C PRO A 59 30.55 3.52 -10.19
N THR A 60 30.26 2.50 -10.99
CA THR A 60 30.29 2.57 -12.46
C THR A 60 28.87 2.67 -13.00
N TYR A 61 28.48 3.86 -13.45
CA TYR A 61 27.14 4.10 -13.97
C TYR A 61 27.07 3.92 -15.48
N LYS A 62 25.99 3.27 -15.97
CA LYS A 62 25.68 3.09 -17.39
C LYS A 62 24.31 3.64 -17.73
N VAL A 63 24.14 4.14 -18.95
CA VAL A 63 22.82 4.53 -19.46
C VAL A 63 21.94 3.28 -19.49
N LEU A 64 20.74 3.39 -18.91
CA LEU A 64 19.80 2.29 -18.83
C LEU A 64 19.33 1.82 -20.20
N PRO A 65 19.12 0.50 -20.41
CA PRO A 65 18.51 -0.02 -21.63
C PRO A 65 17.20 0.71 -21.95
N GLY A 66 17.04 1.11 -23.22
CA GLY A 66 15.87 1.86 -23.69
C GLY A 66 15.86 3.36 -23.36
N ARG A 67 16.89 3.91 -22.68
CA ARG A 67 16.99 5.35 -22.38
C ARG A 67 17.88 6.12 -23.37
N GLN A 68 18.59 5.45 -24.27
CA GLN A 68 19.50 6.07 -25.24
C GLN A 68 18.79 7.13 -26.10
N LYS A 69 17.56 6.84 -26.58
CA LYS A 69 16.73 7.79 -27.35
C LYS A 69 16.38 9.03 -26.53
N THR A 70 16.02 8.84 -25.25
CA THR A 70 15.71 9.96 -24.34
C THR A 70 16.95 10.83 -24.09
N VAL A 71 18.10 10.22 -23.83
CA VAL A 71 19.37 10.94 -23.64
C VAL A 71 19.75 11.75 -24.90
N ARG A 72 19.62 11.15 -26.08
CA ARG A 72 19.89 11.85 -27.37
C ARG A 72 18.97 13.07 -27.52
N MET A 73 17.66 12.90 -27.36
CA MET A 73 16.68 13.98 -27.47
C MET A 73 16.91 15.10 -26.44
N LEU A 74 17.37 14.74 -25.23
CA LEU A 74 17.71 15.73 -24.21
C LEU A 74 19.02 16.45 -24.54
N LYS A 75 20.04 15.75 -25.07
CA LYS A 75 21.29 16.36 -25.54
C LYS A 75 21.02 17.38 -26.64
N GLU A 76 20.22 17.05 -27.64
CA GLU A 76 19.82 17.97 -28.70
C GLU A 76 19.09 19.22 -28.13
N ALA A 77 18.20 19.02 -27.15
CA ALA A 77 17.46 20.12 -26.56
C ALA A 77 18.32 21.09 -25.73
N VAL A 78 19.39 20.61 -25.09
CA VAL A 78 20.25 21.44 -24.22
C VAL A 78 21.41 22.11 -24.96
N GLN A 79 21.75 21.70 -26.20
CA GLN A 79 22.85 22.25 -26.97
C GLN A 79 22.68 23.74 -27.26
N GLU A 80 21.45 24.15 -27.59
CA GLU A 80 21.10 25.53 -27.94
C GLU A 80 20.48 26.32 -26.76
N ALA A 81 20.48 25.75 -25.54
CA ALA A 81 19.86 26.36 -24.36
C ALA A 81 20.74 27.45 -23.75
N ASN A 82 20.11 28.57 -23.32
CA ASN A 82 20.78 29.61 -22.52
C ASN A 82 21.05 29.06 -21.12
N ASN A 83 19.99 28.63 -20.44
CA ASN A 83 20.02 28.02 -19.12
C ASN A 83 19.29 26.69 -19.13
N ILE A 84 19.71 25.79 -18.24
CA ILE A 84 19.14 24.47 -18.07
C ILE A 84 18.68 24.33 -16.62
N TYR A 85 17.39 24.13 -16.43
CA TYR A 85 16.77 24.00 -15.12
C TYR A 85 16.41 22.53 -14.87
N LEU A 86 17.02 21.93 -13.86
CA LEU A 86 16.72 20.57 -13.40
C LEU A 86 15.63 20.66 -12.32
N ALA A 87 14.39 20.40 -12.73
CA ALA A 87 13.19 20.55 -11.90
C ALA A 87 12.60 19.18 -11.50
N THR A 88 13.49 18.29 -11.07
CA THR A 88 13.17 16.96 -10.51
C THR A 88 12.56 17.08 -9.11
N ASP A 89 12.01 15.98 -8.57
CA ASP A 89 11.37 15.98 -7.26
C ASP A 89 12.35 16.45 -6.16
N LEU A 90 11.82 16.84 -5.01
CA LEU A 90 12.61 17.51 -3.96
C LEU A 90 13.36 16.54 -3.04
N ASP A 91 13.07 15.23 -3.14
CA ASP A 91 13.73 14.18 -2.35
C ASP A 91 15.11 13.81 -2.91
N ARG A 92 15.88 13.01 -2.15
CA ARG A 92 17.22 12.54 -2.56
C ARG A 92 17.21 11.75 -3.86
N GLU A 93 16.09 11.09 -4.21
CA GLU A 93 15.96 10.40 -5.49
C GLU A 93 15.90 11.39 -6.66
N GLY A 94 15.12 12.48 -6.50
CA GLY A 94 15.05 13.55 -7.48
C GLY A 94 16.38 14.31 -7.63
N GLU A 95 17.14 14.47 -6.54
CA GLU A 95 18.47 15.08 -6.56
C GLU A 95 19.48 14.21 -7.32
N ALA A 96 19.47 12.89 -7.07
CA ALA A 96 20.29 11.94 -7.82
C ALA A 96 19.93 11.92 -9.32
N ILE A 97 18.63 11.99 -9.67
CA ILE A 97 18.21 12.11 -11.09
C ILE A 97 18.78 13.38 -11.71
N ALA A 98 18.71 14.51 -11.01
CA ALA A 98 19.29 15.79 -11.49
C ALA A 98 20.80 15.67 -11.73
N TRP A 99 21.54 15.08 -10.80
CA TRP A 99 22.96 14.84 -10.93
C TRP A 99 23.29 13.86 -12.08
N HIS A 100 22.54 12.78 -12.20
CA HIS A 100 22.72 11.85 -13.33
C HIS A 100 22.44 12.50 -14.68
N LEU A 101 21.46 13.40 -14.77
CA LEU A 101 21.20 14.19 -15.97
C LEU A 101 22.36 15.10 -16.28
N LYS A 102 22.86 15.86 -15.29
CA LYS A 102 24.02 16.75 -15.46
C LYS A 102 25.21 15.99 -16.04
N GLN A 103 25.56 14.85 -15.45
CA GLN A 103 26.67 14.03 -15.88
C GLN A 103 26.46 13.40 -17.26
N ALA A 104 25.29 12.82 -17.55
CA ALA A 104 25.02 12.14 -18.82
C ALA A 104 24.90 13.08 -20.03
N LEU A 105 24.46 14.30 -19.78
CA LEU A 105 24.31 15.32 -20.82
C LEU A 105 25.53 16.23 -20.95
N GLY A 106 26.52 16.15 -20.04
CA GLY A 106 27.71 16.99 -20.02
C GLY A 106 27.39 18.48 -19.75
N LEU A 107 26.49 18.75 -18.79
CA LEU A 107 26.06 20.11 -18.52
C LEU A 107 27.10 20.88 -17.70
N ARG A 108 27.31 22.14 -18.09
CA ARG A 108 28.24 23.07 -17.41
C ARG A 108 27.57 23.72 -16.20
N ASP A 109 28.30 23.94 -15.12
CA ASP A 109 27.80 24.48 -13.85
C ASP A 109 27.21 25.89 -13.97
N GLU A 110 27.82 26.71 -14.82
CA GLU A 110 27.41 28.12 -15.01
C GLU A 110 26.00 28.24 -15.59
N LYS A 111 25.59 27.27 -16.42
CA LYS A 111 24.29 27.25 -17.11
C LYS A 111 23.29 26.30 -16.49
N THR A 112 23.66 25.57 -15.42
CA THR A 112 22.83 24.52 -14.84
C THR A 112 22.32 24.91 -13.47
N TRP A 113 21.01 24.89 -13.33
CA TRP A 113 20.27 25.31 -12.14
C TRP A 113 19.37 24.21 -11.61
N ARG A 114 19.27 24.12 -10.31
CA ARG A 114 18.34 23.24 -9.61
C ARG A 114 17.10 24.02 -9.15
N VAL A 115 15.90 23.53 -9.47
CA VAL A 115 14.63 24.17 -9.08
C VAL A 115 13.81 23.17 -8.26
N ILE A 116 13.46 23.56 -7.04
CA ILE A 116 12.75 22.72 -6.05
C ILE A 116 11.41 23.38 -5.68
N PHE A 117 10.33 22.58 -5.63
CA PHE A 117 9.01 23.04 -5.22
C PHE A 117 8.21 21.89 -4.57
N ASN A 118 7.43 22.23 -3.54
CA ASN A 118 6.60 21.29 -2.79
C ASN A 118 5.24 21.02 -3.46
N GLU A 119 4.78 21.93 -4.33
CA GLU A 119 3.50 21.83 -5.03
C GLU A 119 3.58 22.40 -6.45
N ILE A 120 2.80 21.85 -7.37
CA ILE A 120 2.77 22.31 -8.75
C ILE A 120 1.61 23.28 -8.94
N THR A 121 1.80 24.49 -8.42
CA THR A 121 0.91 25.66 -8.58
C THR A 121 1.64 26.79 -9.28
N GLN A 122 0.90 27.71 -9.88
CA GLN A 122 1.49 28.86 -10.57
C GLN A 122 2.38 29.70 -9.64
N ARG A 123 1.90 29.93 -8.41
CA ARG A 123 2.63 30.70 -7.38
C ARG A 123 3.94 30.00 -7.00
N SER A 124 3.87 28.72 -6.66
CA SER A 124 5.04 27.96 -6.18
C SER A 124 6.09 27.79 -7.28
N ILE A 125 5.67 27.45 -8.50
CA ILE A 125 6.58 27.32 -9.64
C ILE A 125 7.28 28.65 -9.94
N LYS A 126 6.54 29.75 -10.06
CA LYS A 126 7.16 31.07 -10.33
C LYS A 126 8.14 31.48 -9.24
N ALA A 127 7.79 31.25 -7.97
CA ALA A 127 8.68 31.55 -6.84
C ALA A 127 9.97 30.69 -6.87
N ALA A 128 9.86 29.40 -7.21
CA ALA A 128 11.01 28.50 -7.31
C ALA A 128 11.94 28.88 -8.48
N PHE A 129 11.39 29.27 -9.63
CA PHE A 129 12.20 29.73 -10.78
C PHE A 129 12.84 31.09 -10.56
N ALA A 130 12.31 31.92 -9.67
CA ALA A 130 12.93 33.20 -9.31
C ALA A 130 14.16 33.03 -8.39
N ARG A 131 14.33 31.88 -7.76
CA ARG A 131 15.42 31.57 -6.83
C ARG A 131 15.97 30.16 -7.07
N PRO A 132 16.57 29.90 -8.24
CA PRO A 132 17.16 28.62 -8.55
C PRO A 132 18.43 28.40 -7.71
N GLY A 133 18.67 27.17 -7.29
CA GLY A 133 19.86 26.75 -6.54
C GLY A 133 20.83 25.93 -7.40
N LYS A 134 21.71 25.22 -6.72
CA LYS A 134 22.61 24.21 -7.30
C LYS A 134 22.20 22.81 -6.80
N ILE A 135 22.75 21.76 -7.42
CA ILE A 135 22.54 20.37 -6.97
C ILE A 135 23.15 20.21 -5.58
N ASP A 136 22.39 19.66 -4.67
CA ASP A 136 22.80 19.31 -3.31
C ASP A 136 23.55 17.96 -3.32
N MET A 137 24.87 18.02 -3.23
CA MET A 137 25.71 16.81 -3.30
C MET A 137 25.53 15.90 -2.11
N ASN A 138 25.17 16.41 -0.91
CA ASN A 138 24.92 15.56 0.25
C ASN A 138 23.73 14.61 0.01
N LYS A 139 22.68 15.10 -0.64
CA LYS A 139 21.53 14.27 -1.06
C LYS A 139 21.92 13.25 -2.13
N VAL A 140 22.78 13.63 -3.06
CA VAL A 140 23.31 12.73 -4.08
C VAL A 140 24.14 11.62 -3.43
N ASP A 141 24.99 11.96 -2.47
CA ASP A 141 25.86 11.03 -1.77
C ASP A 141 25.04 10.08 -0.86
N ALA A 142 24.04 10.59 -0.17
CA ALA A 142 23.11 9.75 0.60
C ALA A 142 22.35 8.74 -0.27
N GLN A 143 21.91 9.15 -1.47
CA GLN A 143 21.26 8.25 -2.42
C GLN A 143 22.27 7.25 -3.02
N THR A 144 23.49 7.69 -3.34
CA THR A 144 24.57 6.85 -3.84
C THR A 144 24.95 5.78 -2.82
N ALA A 145 25.18 6.16 -1.56
CA ALA A 145 25.45 5.23 -0.47
C ALA A 145 24.36 4.18 -0.32
N ARG A 146 23.09 4.63 -0.28
CA ARG A 146 21.95 3.72 -0.24
C ARG A 146 21.95 2.75 -1.41
N ARG A 147 22.15 3.25 -2.63
CA ARG A 147 22.14 2.44 -3.84
C ARG A 147 23.24 1.39 -3.82
N ILE A 148 24.44 1.75 -3.34
CA ILE A 148 25.57 0.84 -3.19
C ILE A 148 25.30 -0.22 -2.11
N LEU A 149 24.81 0.16 -0.92
CA LEU A 149 24.42 -0.78 0.13
C LEU A 149 23.41 -1.81 -0.36
N ASP A 150 22.32 -1.35 -0.99
CA ASP A 150 21.29 -2.25 -1.53
C ASP A 150 21.83 -3.14 -2.65
N ARG A 151 22.84 -2.65 -3.42
CA ARG A 151 23.53 -3.42 -4.46
C ARG A 151 24.43 -4.48 -3.86
N LEU A 152 25.27 -4.14 -2.86
CA LEU A 152 26.16 -5.08 -2.19
C LEU A 152 25.36 -6.25 -1.59
N VAL A 153 24.35 -5.94 -0.77
CA VAL A 153 23.51 -6.98 -0.16
C VAL A 153 22.79 -7.81 -1.22
N GLY A 154 22.10 -7.15 -2.15
CA GLY A 154 21.29 -7.86 -3.14
C GLY A 154 22.10 -8.71 -4.10
N TYR A 155 23.27 -8.24 -4.54
CA TYR A 155 24.11 -8.92 -5.53
C TYR A 155 24.98 -10.04 -4.94
N MET A 156 25.47 -9.85 -3.70
CA MET A 156 26.32 -10.83 -3.06
C MET A 156 25.53 -11.92 -2.32
N LEU A 157 24.43 -11.55 -1.65
CA LEU A 157 23.65 -12.49 -0.83
C LEU A 157 22.66 -13.34 -1.66
N SER A 158 22.12 -12.79 -2.77
CA SER A 158 21.15 -13.54 -3.58
C SER A 158 21.73 -14.82 -4.23
N PRO A 159 22.95 -14.84 -4.77
CA PRO A 159 23.58 -16.08 -5.28
C PRO A 159 23.73 -17.17 -4.22
N LEU A 160 24.08 -16.79 -2.98
CA LEU A 160 24.15 -17.71 -1.86
C LEU A 160 22.78 -18.37 -1.60
N LEU A 161 21.70 -17.60 -1.58
CA LEU A 161 20.34 -18.13 -1.45
C LEU A 161 19.97 -19.04 -2.64
N TRP A 162 20.44 -18.75 -3.86
CA TRP A 162 20.19 -19.63 -5.01
C TRP A 162 20.92 -20.95 -4.90
N LYS A 163 22.15 -20.94 -4.38
CA LYS A 163 22.95 -22.14 -4.14
C LYS A 163 22.34 -22.98 -3.01
N LYS A 164 22.01 -22.36 -1.88
CA LYS A 164 21.63 -23.04 -0.63
C LYS A 164 20.15 -23.29 -0.44
N VAL A 165 19.24 -22.49 -1.07
CA VAL A 165 17.79 -22.61 -0.90
C VAL A 165 17.08 -22.86 -2.22
N ALA A 166 16.85 -21.84 -3.04
CA ALA A 166 16.20 -21.97 -4.34
C ALA A 166 16.55 -20.83 -5.29
N ARG A 167 16.61 -21.12 -6.60
CA ARG A 167 16.90 -20.14 -7.65
C ARG A 167 15.80 -19.07 -7.73
N GLY A 168 16.20 -17.81 -7.91
CA GLY A 168 15.31 -16.65 -8.08
C GLY A 168 14.86 -16.00 -6.77
N LEU A 169 15.38 -16.45 -5.62
CA LEU A 169 15.25 -15.76 -4.35
C LEU A 169 16.17 -14.53 -4.30
N SER A 170 15.86 -13.55 -3.48
CA SER A 170 16.73 -12.39 -3.26
C SER A 170 16.63 -11.92 -1.82
N ALA A 171 17.74 -11.53 -1.25
CA ALA A 171 17.76 -10.82 0.02
C ALA A 171 18.00 -9.33 -0.23
N GLY A 172 17.54 -8.52 0.72
CA GLY A 172 17.79 -7.10 0.72
C GLY A 172 17.67 -6.57 2.14
N ARG A 173 18.50 -5.62 2.48
CA ARG A 173 18.66 -5.08 3.83
C ARG A 173 17.31 -4.80 4.54
N VAL A 174 16.47 -3.98 3.96
CA VAL A 174 15.19 -3.57 4.57
C VAL A 174 14.07 -4.61 4.35
N GLN A 175 14.03 -5.23 3.17
CA GLN A 175 12.99 -6.21 2.84
C GLN A 175 13.09 -7.48 3.69
N SER A 176 14.30 -7.95 4.00
CA SER A 176 14.50 -9.16 4.80
C SER A 176 14.02 -8.97 6.24
N VAL A 177 14.26 -7.80 6.83
CA VAL A 177 13.74 -7.44 8.15
C VAL A 177 12.21 -7.35 8.15
N ALA A 178 11.60 -6.80 7.10
CA ALA A 178 10.13 -6.79 6.98
C ALA A 178 9.53 -8.20 6.90
N VAL A 179 10.21 -9.16 6.23
CA VAL A 179 9.80 -10.58 6.21
C VAL A 179 9.99 -11.19 7.60
N ARG A 180 11.12 -10.95 8.27
CA ARG A 180 11.39 -11.40 9.64
C ARG A 180 10.26 -11.03 10.59
N MET A 181 9.81 -9.77 10.58
CA MET A 181 8.70 -9.33 11.43
C MET A 181 7.41 -10.14 11.20
N VAL A 182 7.12 -10.50 9.95
CA VAL A 182 5.93 -11.33 9.64
C VAL A 182 6.14 -12.76 10.10
N VAL A 183 7.34 -13.32 9.93
CA VAL A 183 7.68 -14.69 10.36
C VAL A 183 7.65 -14.82 11.88
N GLU A 184 8.22 -13.87 12.61
CA GLU A 184 8.18 -13.83 14.07
C GLU A 184 6.74 -13.74 14.59
N ARG A 185 5.89 -12.92 13.96
CA ARG A 185 4.47 -12.85 14.30
C ARG A 185 3.73 -14.15 14.04
N GLU A 186 4.04 -14.89 12.98
CA GLU A 186 3.45 -16.22 12.76
C GLU A 186 3.91 -17.22 13.80
N LYS A 187 5.15 -17.11 14.28
CA LYS A 187 5.67 -17.94 15.38
C LYS A 187 4.95 -17.62 16.69
N GLU A 188 4.85 -16.33 17.06
CA GLU A 188 4.08 -15.89 18.24
C GLU A 188 2.65 -16.43 18.22
N ILE A 189 1.97 -16.38 17.06
CA ILE A 189 0.60 -16.88 16.92
C ILE A 189 0.53 -18.41 17.04
N LYS A 190 1.52 -19.11 16.50
CA LYS A 190 1.56 -20.58 16.53
C LYS A 190 1.86 -21.12 17.94
N ASP A 191 2.74 -20.42 18.67
CA ASP A 191 3.19 -20.82 20.00
C ASP A 191 2.21 -20.33 21.09
N PHE A 192 1.22 -19.49 20.73
CA PHE A 192 0.22 -18.95 21.64
C PHE A 192 -0.76 -20.06 22.11
N VAL A 193 -0.93 -20.15 23.42
CA VAL A 193 -1.92 -21.04 24.05
C VAL A 193 -3.11 -20.21 24.49
N PRO A 194 -4.31 -20.40 23.91
CA PRO A 194 -5.51 -19.70 24.35
C PRO A 194 -5.92 -20.12 25.76
N GLU A 195 -6.20 -19.15 26.61
CA GLU A 195 -6.76 -19.33 27.94
C GLU A 195 -8.24 -18.98 27.93
N GLU A 196 -9.06 -19.83 28.53
CA GLU A 196 -10.49 -19.59 28.67
C GLU A 196 -10.76 -18.58 29.79
N PHE A 197 -11.71 -17.70 29.56
CA PHE A 197 -12.29 -16.84 30.58
C PHE A 197 -13.73 -16.48 30.21
N TRP A 198 -14.50 -16.12 31.20
CA TRP A 198 -15.88 -15.72 31.03
C TRP A 198 -16.08 -14.25 31.36
N LYS A 199 -17.04 -13.63 30.71
CA LYS A 199 -17.54 -12.30 31.02
C LYS A 199 -19.00 -12.41 31.43
N ILE A 200 -19.35 -11.74 32.51
CA ILE A 200 -20.76 -11.63 32.94
C ILE A 200 -21.19 -10.20 32.70
N THR A 201 -22.18 -10.03 31.84
CA THR A 201 -22.78 -8.72 31.54
C THR A 201 -24.15 -8.66 32.18
N ALA A 202 -24.39 -7.62 32.99
CA ALA A 202 -25.70 -7.32 33.57
C ALA A 202 -26.45 -6.30 32.70
N THR A 203 -27.69 -6.57 32.39
CA THR A 203 -28.62 -5.57 31.84
C THR A 203 -29.37 -4.97 33.01
N LEU A 204 -29.22 -3.68 33.25
CA LEU A 204 -29.74 -2.94 34.39
C LEU A 204 -30.58 -1.77 33.94
N ALA A 205 -31.54 -1.36 34.79
CA ALA A 205 -32.33 -0.15 34.56
C ALA A 205 -32.62 0.58 35.90
N PRO A 206 -32.78 1.92 35.89
CA PRO A 206 -33.26 2.67 37.03
C PRO A 206 -34.71 2.23 37.38
N LYS A 207 -35.02 2.14 38.70
CA LYS A 207 -36.33 1.73 39.20
C LYS A 207 -37.41 2.69 38.81
N LYS A 208 -38.67 2.21 38.84
CA LYS A 208 -39.84 3.03 38.60
C LYS A 208 -39.94 4.16 39.64
N GLY A 209 -39.98 5.41 39.19
CA GLY A 209 -39.93 6.60 40.02
C GLY A 209 -38.58 7.37 39.96
N ASP A 210 -37.54 6.77 39.47
CA ASP A 210 -36.24 7.43 39.22
C ASP A 210 -36.24 8.17 37.87
N ALA A 211 -35.26 9.08 37.72
CA ALA A 211 -34.99 9.71 36.44
C ALA A 211 -34.54 8.64 35.40
N ASP A 212 -35.07 8.74 34.20
CA ASP A 212 -34.82 7.77 33.12
C ASP A 212 -35.27 6.32 33.48
N ALA A 213 -36.33 6.15 34.31
CA ALA A 213 -36.85 4.84 34.71
C ALA A 213 -37.08 3.92 33.51
N GLY A 214 -36.63 2.66 33.60
CA GLY A 214 -36.74 1.66 32.55
C GLY A 214 -35.79 1.81 31.38
N LYS A 215 -34.87 2.78 31.38
CA LYS A 215 -33.83 2.90 30.35
C LYS A 215 -32.71 1.91 30.60
N GLU A 216 -32.64 0.88 29.77
CA GLU A 216 -31.68 -0.18 29.89
C GLU A 216 -30.27 0.25 29.58
N PHE A 217 -29.30 -0.30 30.30
CA PHE A 217 -27.87 -0.15 30.01
C PHE A 217 -27.11 -1.40 30.43
N LEU A 218 -25.91 -1.60 29.84
CA LEU A 218 -25.10 -2.77 30.10
C LEU A 218 -23.97 -2.42 31.06
N ALA A 219 -23.74 -3.31 32.04
CA ALA A 219 -22.62 -3.27 32.97
C ALA A 219 -21.85 -4.59 32.93
N GLN A 220 -20.53 -4.55 32.94
CA GLN A 220 -19.67 -5.72 32.91
C GLN A 220 -19.09 -5.99 34.29
N LEU A 221 -19.13 -7.24 34.78
CA LEU A 221 -18.43 -7.67 35.98
C LEU A 221 -16.91 -7.47 35.81
N VAL A 222 -16.29 -6.80 36.76
CA VAL A 222 -14.83 -6.49 36.71
C VAL A 222 -14.09 -6.92 37.99
N GLN A 223 -14.75 -6.96 39.16
CA GLN A 223 -14.08 -7.30 40.42
C GLN A 223 -14.98 -8.23 41.26
N LYS A 224 -14.31 -9.01 42.13
CA LYS A 224 -14.88 -9.75 43.23
C LYS A 224 -14.05 -9.48 44.46
N GLU A 225 -14.68 -9.04 45.56
CA GLU A 225 -14.02 -8.69 46.80
C GLU A 225 -12.86 -7.65 46.63
N GLY A 226 -13.07 -6.67 45.71
CA GLY A 226 -12.11 -5.62 45.41
C GLY A 226 -10.96 -6.00 44.46
N ALA A 227 -10.80 -7.28 44.10
CA ALA A 227 -9.77 -7.76 43.16
C ALA A 227 -10.31 -7.95 41.75
N GLU A 228 -9.50 -7.73 40.70
CA GLU A 228 -9.89 -8.03 39.30
C GLU A 228 -10.30 -9.49 39.19
N PHE A 229 -11.46 -9.72 38.62
CA PHE A 229 -12.05 -11.05 38.55
C PHE A 229 -12.64 -11.33 37.16
N LYS A 230 -12.35 -12.52 36.66
CA LYS A 230 -12.94 -13.12 35.47
C LYS A 230 -13.11 -14.61 35.71
N PRO A 231 -14.34 -15.13 35.66
CA PRO A 231 -14.54 -16.59 35.82
C PRO A 231 -13.70 -17.35 34.78
N LYS A 232 -13.06 -18.45 35.20
CA LYS A 232 -12.12 -19.26 34.40
C LYS A 232 -12.80 -20.39 33.62
N ASN A 233 -14.03 -20.73 33.98
CA ASN A 233 -14.81 -21.82 33.37
C ASN A 233 -16.30 -21.55 33.52
N GLU A 234 -17.11 -22.36 32.84
CA GLU A 234 -18.57 -22.25 32.85
C GLU A 234 -19.16 -22.45 34.25
N ALA A 235 -18.66 -23.43 35.03
CA ALA A 235 -19.18 -23.72 36.37
C ALA A 235 -19.00 -22.49 37.30
N GLU A 236 -17.84 -21.84 37.26
CA GLU A 236 -17.57 -20.64 38.05
C GLU A 236 -18.46 -19.49 37.60
N ALA A 237 -18.66 -19.33 36.28
CA ALA A 237 -19.52 -18.29 35.71
C ALA A 237 -20.99 -18.48 36.12
N GLN A 238 -21.50 -19.70 36.06
CA GLN A 238 -22.86 -20.07 36.49
C GLN A 238 -23.06 -19.89 38.01
N SER A 239 -22.09 -20.28 38.83
CA SER A 239 -22.12 -20.00 40.25
C SER A 239 -22.21 -18.53 40.59
N CYS A 240 -21.41 -17.69 39.86
CA CYS A 240 -21.48 -16.26 40.01
C CYS A 240 -22.86 -15.70 39.62
N VAL A 241 -23.46 -16.19 38.53
CA VAL A 241 -24.80 -15.73 38.09
C VAL A 241 -25.84 -16.10 39.16
N GLN A 242 -25.82 -17.31 39.71
CA GLN A 242 -26.78 -17.75 40.77
C GLN A 242 -26.64 -16.92 42.07
N GLU A 243 -25.45 -16.49 42.43
CA GLU A 243 -25.21 -15.56 43.53
C GLU A 243 -25.77 -14.18 43.21
N LEU A 244 -25.41 -13.64 42.03
CA LEU A 244 -25.77 -12.29 41.58
C LEU A 244 -27.31 -12.09 41.39
N GLU A 245 -28.06 -13.14 41.04
CA GLU A 245 -29.54 -13.08 40.92
C GLU A 245 -30.22 -12.79 42.25
N LYS A 246 -29.53 -12.96 43.37
CA LYS A 246 -30.05 -12.73 44.73
C LYS A 246 -29.59 -11.39 45.30
N GLU A 247 -28.69 -10.72 44.66
CA GLU A 247 -28.04 -9.51 45.15
C GLU A 247 -28.78 -8.24 44.66
N GLU A 248 -28.71 -7.20 45.47
CA GLU A 248 -29.23 -5.89 45.10
C GLU A 248 -28.14 -5.12 44.34
N PHE A 249 -28.45 -4.60 43.19
CA PHE A 249 -27.53 -3.78 42.40
C PHE A 249 -27.66 -2.30 42.79
N ARG A 250 -26.57 -1.75 43.33
CA ARG A 250 -26.53 -0.38 43.85
C ARG A 250 -25.39 0.40 43.20
N ILE A 251 -25.64 1.64 42.80
CA ILE A 251 -24.59 2.54 42.28
C ILE A 251 -23.64 2.93 43.43
N ALA A 252 -22.41 2.46 43.38
CA ALA A 252 -21.37 2.89 44.32
C ALA A 252 -20.80 4.28 43.96
N SER A 253 -20.55 4.51 42.66
CA SER A 253 -20.13 5.80 42.18
C SER A 253 -20.61 6.06 40.75
N PHE A 254 -20.85 7.32 40.43
CA PHE A 254 -21.15 7.77 39.08
C PHE A 254 -20.30 9.00 38.77
N GLU A 255 -19.44 8.87 37.77
CA GLU A 255 -18.53 9.93 37.36
C GLU A 255 -18.81 10.36 35.93
N GLU A 256 -18.89 11.65 35.71
CA GLU A 256 -18.97 12.29 34.40
C GLU A 256 -17.69 13.10 34.17
N LYS A 257 -17.01 12.83 33.07
CA LYS A 257 -15.77 13.51 32.72
C LYS A 257 -15.82 14.04 31.31
N GLU A 258 -15.66 15.34 31.16
CA GLU A 258 -15.47 15.93 29.85
C GLU A 258 -14.07 15.60 29.32
N THR A 259 -14.04 15.09 28.11
CA THR A 259 -12.80 14.74 27.41
C THR A 259 -12.81 15.34 26.00
N THR A 260 -11.62 15.59 25.46
CA THR A 260 -11.45 16.14 24.12
C THR A 260 -10.70 15.20 23.23
N GLN A 261 -11.21 14.96 22.03
CA GLN A 261 -10.56 14.16 21.01
C GLN A 261 -10.11 15.04 19.84
N TYR A 262 -8.79 15.24 19.76
CA TYR A 262 -8.18 16.02 18.68
C TYR A 262 -8.15 15.26 17.34
N ALA A 263 -8.25 16.02 16.26
CA ALA A 263 -8.02 15.49 14.93
C ALA A 263 -6.56 15.01 14.79
N PRO A 264 -6.34 13.95 14.01
CA PRO A 264 -4.98 13.55 13.66
C PRO A 264 -4.29 14.64 12.81
N PRO A 265 -2.93 14.73 12.84
CA PRO A 265 -2.19 15.68 12.01
C PRO A 265 -2.44 15.44 10.52
N PRO A 266 -2.13 16.40 9.63
CA PRO A 266 -2.12 16.18 8.19
C PRO A 266 -1.28 14.96 7.80
N PHE A 267 -1.52 14.39 6.62
CA PHE A 267 -0.89 13.14 6.23
C PHE A 267 0.61 13.25 6.00
N THR A 268 1.34 12.28 6.57
CA THR A 268 2.62 11.79 6.07
C THR A 268 2.37 10.69 5.03
N THR A 269 3.41 10.27 4.29
CA THR A 269 3.33 9.15 3.34
C THR A 269 2.84 7.87 4.00
N SER A 270 3.43 7.51 5.14
CA SER A 270 3.10 6.29 5.88
C SER A 270 1.63 6.31 6.33
N ARG A 271 1.17 7.39 6.94
CA ARG A 271 -0.22 7.53 7.41
C ARG A 271 -1.22 7.55 6.25
N MET A 272 -0.90 8.19 5.12
CA MET A 272 -1.74 8.15 3.92
C MET A 272 -1.87 6.72 3.39
N GLN A 273 -0.78 5.97 3.30
CA GLN A 273 -0.79 4.57 2.86
C GLN A 273 -1.58 3.68 3.82
N GLN A 274 -1.37 3.82 5.13
CA GLN A 274 -2.10 3.08 6.17
C GLN A 274 -3.61 3.33 6.07
N THR A 275 -4.02 4.60 6.01
CA THR A 275 -5.44 4.98 5.99
C THR A 275 -6.12 4.56 4.67
N ALA A 276 -5.46 4.74 3.53
CA ALA A 276 -5.98 4.31 2.24
C ALA A 276 -6.11 2.77 2.15
N SER A 277 -5.18 2.03 2.75
CA SER A 277 -5.25 0.58 2.84
C SER A 277 -6.41 0.11 3.73
N GLY A 278 -6.56 0.70 4.92
CA GLY A 278 -7.64 0.35 5.84
C GLY A 278 -9.02 0.65 5.29
N ARG A 279 -9.23 1.88 4.76
CA ARG A 279 -10.54 2.34 4.29
C ARG A 279 -10.94 1.81 2.93
N PHE A 280 -10.01 1.80 1.96
CA PHE A 280 -10.32 1.51 0.56
C PHE A 280 -9.72 0.19 0.07
N GLY A 281 -8.90 -0.47 0.85
CA GLY A 281 -8.15 -1.65 0.44
C GLY A 281 -7.09 -1.35 -0.63
N PHE A 282 -6.61 -0.12 -0.71
CA PHE A 282 -5.56 0.23 -1.66
C PHE A 282 -4.22 -0.34 -1.22
N SER A 283 -3.50 -0.96 -2.16
CA SER A 283 -2.09 -1.29 -1.88
C SER A 283 -1.25 -0.02 -1.79
N PRO A 284 -0.14 0.00 -1.04
CA PRO A 284 0.77 1.14 -0.96
C PRO A 284 1.23 1.63 -2.34
N ARG A 285 1.55 0.71 -3.25
CA ARG A 285 1.90 1.02 -4.65
C ARG A 285 0.78 1.74 -5.38
N LYS A 286 -0.47 1.26 -5.25
CA LYS A 286 -1.65 1.92 -5.85
C LYS A 286 -1.86 3.31 -5.25
N THR A 287 -1.75 3.45 -3.93
CA THR A 287 -1.88 4.74 -3.25
C THR A 287 -0.87 5.74 -3.77
N MET A 288 0.42 5.35 -3.86
CA MET A 288 1.48 6.22 -4.37
C MET A 288 1.30 6.57 -5.84
N GLN A 289 0.85 5.65 -6.69
CA GLN A 289 0.55 5.95 -8.10
C GLN A 289 -0.58 6.98 -8.25
N ILE A 290 -1.61 6.90 -7.41
CA ILE A 290 -2.71 7.88 -7.42
C ILE A 290 -2.21 9.22 -6.91
N ALA A 291 -1.49 9.24 -5.78
CA ALA A 291 -0.93 10.46 -5.19
C ALA A 291 0.02 11.18 -6.17
N GLN A 292 0.89 10.44 -6.88
CA GLN A 292 1.77 10.98 -7.93
C GLN A 292 0.97 11.70 -9.02
N ARG A 293 -0.13 11.11 -9.49
CA ARG A 293 -0.99 11.75 -10.51
C ARG A 293 -1.68 13.01 -9.98
N LEU A 294 -2.12 13.00 -8.72
CA LEU A 294 -2.71 14.18 -8.07
C LEU A 294 -1.68 15.31 -7.91
N TYR A 295 -0.43 14.98 -7.55
CA TYR A 295 0.67 15.93 -7.43
C TYR A 295 1.09 16.51 -8.80
N GLU A 296 1.35 15.65 -9.80
CA GLU A 296 1.82 16.08 -11.13
C GLU A 296 0.79 16.91 -11.93
N GLY A 297 -0.47 16.83 -11.52
CA GLY A 297 -1.56 17.63 -12.03
C GLY A 297 -2.51 16.91 -12.97
N LEU A 298 -3.77 17.24 -12.82
CA LEU A 298 -4.90 16.76 -13.60
C LEU A 298 -5.61 17.93 -14.29
N SER A 299 -6.28 17.64 -15.41
CA SER A 299 -7.10 18.62 -16.09
C SER A 299 -8.43 18.81 -15.37
N LEU A 300 -8.75 20.05 -15.02
CA LEU A 300 -10.01 20.44 -14.39
C LEU A 300 -10.89 21.25 -15.38
N GLY A 301 -10.99 20.78 -16.62
CA GLY A 301 -11.77 21.46 -17.66
C GLY A 301 -11.21 22.85 -17.98
N LYS A 302 -12.08 23.88 -17.99
CA LYS A 302 -11.72 25.28 -18.25
C LYS A 302 -10.65 25.84 -17.31
N LYS A 303 -10.57 25.34 -16.05
CA LYS A 303 -9.53 25.71 -15.08
C LYS A 303 -8.14 25.17 -15.45
N GLY A 304 -8.06 24.27 -16.45
CA GLY A 304 -6.87 23.69 -17.02
C GLY A 304 -6.17 22.69 -16.08
N ARG A 305 -4.86 22.44 -16.32
CA ARG A 305 -4.11 21.42 -15.60
C ARG A 305 -3.41 22.01 -14.37
N VAL A 306 -3.58 21.36 -13.21
CA VAL A 306 -3.04 21.84 -11.93
C VAL A 306 -2.73 20.66 -10.99
N GLY A 307 -1.66 20.77 -10.20
CA GLY A 307 -1.39 19.85 -9.09
C GLY A 307 -2.43 20.03 -7.98
N LEU A 308 -3.00 18.92 -7.51
CA LEU A 308 -4.09 18.94 -6.53
C LEU A 308 -3.60 18.77 -5.09
N ILE A 309 -2.44 18.14 -4.90
CA ILE A 309 -1.84 17.92 -3.56
C ILE A 309 -0.38 18.36 -3.56
N THR A 310 0.17 18.60 -2.37
CA THR A 310 1.59 18.77 -2.12
C THR A 310 2.36 17.48 -2.40
N TYR A 311 3.69 17.54 -2.39
CA TYR A 311 4.54 16.39 -2.63
C TYR A 311 4.22 15.24 -1.67
N MET A 312 4.02 14.04 -2.21
CA MET A 312 3.45 12.92 -1.50
C MET A 312 4.47 12.00 -0.80
N ARG A 313 5.78 12.23 -0.99
CA ARG A 313 6.83 11.50 -0.28
C ARG A 313 7.40 12.41 0.80
N THR A 314 6.78 12.38 1.97
CA THR A 314 7.14 13.23 3.11
C THR A 314 6.82 12.55 4.43
N ASP A 315 7.63 12.76 5.42
CA ASP A 315 7.42 12.44 6.84
C ASP A 315 7.02 13.67 7.66
N ALA A 316 7.03 14.86 7.03
CA ALA A 316 6.67 16.11 7.65
C ALA A 316 5.15 16.23 7.88
N VAL A 317 4.79 16.83 9.01
CA VAL A 317 3.41 17.23 9.34
C VAL A 317 3.25 18.76 9.37
N ARG A 318 4.32 19.49 9.06
CA ARG A 318 4.34 20.96 8.98
C ARG A 318 3.46 21.44 7.83
N VAL A 319 2.77 22.56 8.03
CA VAL A 319 1.92 23.23 7.04
C VAL A 319 2.38 24.68 6.91
N SER A 320 2.42 25.19 5.66
CA SER A 320 2.78 26.59 5.40
C SER A 320 1.72 27.55 5.94
N SER A 321 2.13 28.75 6.37
CA SER A 321 1.24 29.79 6.90
C SER A 321 0.14 30.18 5.90
N ALA A 322 0.47 30.21 4.60
CA ALA A 322 -0.50 30.49 3.55
C ALA A 322 -1.62 29.43 3.48
N ALA A 323 -1.28 28.14 3.65
CA ALA A 323 -2.27 27.06 3.66
C ALA A 323 -3.08 27.05 4.95
N LEU A 324 -2.46 27.36 6.10
CA LEU A 324 -3.17 27.55 7.37
C LEU A 324 -4.22 28.66 7.27
N ASN A 325 -3.86 29.82 6.72
CA ASN A 325 -4.80 30.92 6.54
C ASN A 325 -5.96 30.55 5.61
N GLN A 326 -5.70 29.81 4.52
CA GLN A 326 -6.75 29.37 3.61
C GLN A 326 -7.73 28.39 4.26
N VAL A 327 -7.24 27.39 5.01
CA VAL A 327 -8.10 26.40 5.64
C VAL A 327 -8.91 27.01 6.80
N ARG A 328 -8.31 27.90 7.58
CA ARG A 328 -9.02 28.62 8.65
C ARG A 328 -10.15 29.47 8.11
N ARG A 329 -9.95 30.19 6.99
CA ARG A 329 -11.02 30.91 6.30
C ARG A 329 -12.11 29.96 5.84
N LEU A 330 -11.77 28.84 5.18
CA LEU A 330 -12.77 27.84 4.76
C LEU A 330 -13.57 27.31 5.95
N ILE A 331 -12.95 27.03 7.10
CA ILE A 331 -13.65 26.54 8.29
C ILE A 331 -14.66 27.56 8.77
N LYS A 332 -14.25 28.84 8.91
CA LYS A 332 -15.14 29.92 9.32
C LYS A 332 -16.33 30.07 8.38
N ASP A 333 -16.06 30.15 7.06
CA ASP A 333 -17.09 30.44 6.04
C ASP A 333 -18.07 29.28 5.82
N LYS A 334 -17.59 28.03 5.93
CA LYS A 334 -18.41 26.85 5.58
C LYS A 334 -19.02 26.15 6.78
N PHE A 335 -18.32 26.08 7.89
CA PHE A 335 -18.74 25.30 9.07
C PHE A 335 -19.14 26.20 10.25
N GLY A 336 -18.78 27.47 10.22
CA GLY A 336 -19.05 28.43 11.27
C GLY A 336 -17.89 28.66 12.23
N GLU A 337 -17.91 29.81 12.91
CA GLU A 337 -16.84 30.24 13.81
C GLU A 337 -16.67 29.32 15.04
N GLN A 338 -17.75 28.67 15.47
CA GLN A 338 -17.74 27.70 16.57
C GLN A 338 -16.82 26.50 16.30
N TYR A 339 -16.53 26.15 15.04
CA TYR A 339 -15.64 25.05 14.65
C TYR A 339 -14.17 25.50 14.49
N LEU A 340 -13.92 26.82 14.53
CA LEU A 340 -12.59 27.38 14.35
C LEU A 340 -11.90 27.54 15.70
N PRO A 341 -10.74 26.89 15.96
CA PRO A 341 -9.96 27.15 17.16
C PRO A 341 -9.34 28.55 17.12
N GLU A 342 -9.12 29.17 18.27
CA GLU A 342 -8.48 30.48 18.36
C GLU A 342 -7.13 30.55 17.63
N LYS A 343 -6.28 29.57 17.88
CA LYS A 343 -4.93 29.46 17.30
C LYS A 343 -4.87 28.30 16.31
N PRO A 344 -4.05 28.40 15.24
CA PRO A 344 -3.80 27.26 14.36
C PRO A 344 -3.21 26.08 15.13
N HIS A 345 -3.61 24.87 14.77
CA HIS A 345 -2.98 23.66 15.30
C HIS A 345 -1.63 23.41 14.63
N PHE A 346 -0.59 23.30 15.45
CA PHE A 346 0.76 22.92 15.04
C PHE A 346 1.05 21.51 15.54
N PHE A 347 1.58 20.68 14.67
CA PHE A 347 1.89 19.27 14.98
C PHE A 347 3.39 19.07 15.03
N LYS A 348 3.85 18.39 16.08
CA LYS A 348 5.24 17.93 16.19
C LYS A 348 5.36 16.61 15.39
N ALA A 349 6.32 16.53 14.49
CA ALA A 349 6.65 15.25 13.86
C ALA A 349 7.42 14.37 14.85
N ARG A 350 7.29 13.07 14.65
CA ARG A 350 8.10 12.07 15.37
C ARG A 350 9.36 11.82 14.56
N GLY A 351 10.52 11.94 15.17
CA GLY A 351 11.82 11.72 14.51
C GLY A 351 12.38 12.95 13.79
N ARG A 352 13.42 12.73 13.01
CA ARG A 352 14.11 13.77 12.23
C ARG A 352 13.25 14.16 11.03
N ILE A 353 13.11 15.46 10.78
CA ILE A 353 12.31 16.00 9.67
C ILE A 353 13.27 16.72 8.73
N GLN A 354 13.14 16.44 7.45
CA GLN A 354 13.76 17.27 6.41
C GLN A 354 13.08 18.65 6.39
N ALA A 355 13.83 19.69 6.70
CA ALA A 355 13.32 21.05 6.92
C ALA A 355 12.54 21.62 5.71
N ALA A 356 12.84 21.17 4.50
CA ALA A 356 12.19 21.61 3.27
C ALA A 356 10.82 20.96 3.00
N HIS A 357 10.44 19.89 3.72
CA HIS A 357 9.22 19.13 3.46
C HIS A 357 7.99 19.72 4.15
N GLU A 358 6.85 19.57 3.52
CA GLU A 358 5.52 19.93 4.00
C GLU A 358 4.62 18.67 4.04
N ALA A 359 3.59 18.68 4.88
CA ALA A 359 2.59 17.61 4.94
C ALA A 359 1.84 17.43 3.62
N ILE A 360 1.29 16.23 3.39
CA ILE A 360 0.42 15.96 2.26
C ILE A 360 -0.94 16.64 2.50
N ARG A 361 -1.24 17.67 1.72
CA ARG A 361 -2.46 18.47 1.79
C ARG A 361 -2.94 18.89 0.39
N PRO A 362 -4.18 19.36 0.25
CA PRO A 362 -4.62 20.01 -0.97
C PRO A 362 -3.79 21.27 -1.26
N THR A 363 -3.47 21.54 -2.52
CA THR A 363 -2.81 22.79 -2.94
C THR A 363 -3.74 24.01 -2.80
N SER A 364 -5.05 23.76 -2.74
CA SER A 364 -6.07 24.75 -2.45
C SER A 364 -7.29 24.08 -1.83
N VAL A 365 -7.67 24.45 -0.63
CA VAL A 365 -8.84 23.93 0.07
C VAL A 365 -10.16 24.35 -0.59
N ALA A 366 -10.16 25.44 -1.37
CA ALA A 366 -11.30 25.87 -2.13
C ALA A 366 -11.69 24.91 -3.27
N ARG A 367 -10.82 23.96 -3.64
CA ARG A 367 -11.17 22.87 -4.57
C ARG A 367 -11.79 21.72 -3.78
N GLN A 368 -13.04 21.86 -3.41
CA GLN A 368 -13.74 20.84 -2.66
C GLN A 368 -13.86 19.55 -3.48
N PRO A 369 -13.76 18.35 -2.85
CA PRO A 369 -13.77 17.08 -3.57
C PRO A 369 -14.99 16.89 -4.47
N GLU A 370 -16.19 17.23 -4.00
CA GLU A 370 -17.42 17.06 -4.77
C GLU A 370 -17.48 17.97 -6.00
N GLU A 371 -16.92 19.21 -5.93
CA GLU A 371 -16.89 20.14 -7.06
C GLU A 371 -16.02 19.68 -8.22
N ILE A 372 -14.93 18.94 -7.91
CA ILE A 372 -14.00 18.45 -8.93
C ILE A 372 -14.18 16.97 -9.27
N LYS A 373 -15.16 16.32 -8.68
CA LYS A 373 -15.44 14.88 -8.82
C LYS A 373 -15.57 14.42 -10.27
N ALA A 374 -16.20 15.22 -11.12
CA ALA A 374 -16.37 14.92 -12.53
C ALA A 374 -15.05 14.83 -13.31
N HIS A 375 -13.97 15.43 -12.79
CA HIS A 375 -12.63 15.43 -13.39
C HIS A 375 -11.70 14.36 -12.83
N LEU A 376 -12.14 13.62 -11.81
CA LEU A 376 -11.37 12.60 -11.12
C LEU A 376 -11.88 11.19 -11.43
N SER A 377 -10.96 10.23 -11.53
CA SER A 377 -11.38 8.83 -11.48
C SER A 377 -11.91 8.49 -10.08
N PRO A 378 -12.74 7.43 -9.92
CA PRO A 378 -13.25 7.04 -8.60
C PRO A 378 -12.17 6.85 -7.53
N ASP A 379 -11.02 6.29 -7.91
CA ASP A 379 -9.91 6.08 -6.98
C ASP A 379 -9.17 7.39 -6.65
N GLN A 380 -9.00 8.28 -7.63
CA GLN A 380 -8.45 9.64 -7.41
C GLN A 380 -9.35 10.47 -6.51
N PHE A 381 -10.66 10.40 -6.72
CA PHE A 381 -11.62 11.07 -5.87
C PHE A 381 -11.53 10.58 -4.42
N LYS A 382 -11.52 9.26 -4.19
CA LYS A 382 -11.41 8.69 -2.84
C LYS A 382 -10.16 9.16 -2.11
N LEU A 383 -9.01 9.18 -2.79
CA LEU A 383 -7.76 9.59 -2.15
C LEU A 383 -7.71 11.11 -1.93
N TYR A 384 -8.18 11.89 -2.89
CA TYR A 384 -8.24 13.35 -2.75
C TYR A 384 -9.20 13.79 -1.64
N ASP A 385 -10.39 13.21 -1.58
CA ASP A 385 -11.38 13.44 -0.53
C ASP A 385 -10.81 13.12 0.85
N LEU A 386 -10.11 11.99 0.96
CA LEU A 386 -9.44 11.60 2.20
C LEU A 386 -8.37 12.62 2.64
N ILE A 387 -7.53 13.08 1.70
CA ILE A 387 -6.47 14.06 1.98
C ILE A 387 -7.10 15.42 2.37
N TRP A 388 -8.11 15.85 1.64
CA TRP A 388 -8.81 17.10 1.90
C TRP A 388 -9.48 17.12 3.27
N LYS A 389 -10.25 16.07 3.59
CA LYS A 389 -10.93 15.91 4.88
C LYS A 389 -9.95 15.85 6.05
N CYS A 390 -8.86 15.11 5.90
CA CYS A 390 -7.82 15.03 6.93
C CYS A 390 -7.19 16.39 7.21
N PHE A 391 -6.87 17.14 6.16
CA PHE A 391 -6.26 18.47 6.30
C PHE A 391 -7.23 19.48 6.93
N VAL A 392 -8.48 19.56 6.48
CA VAL A 392 -9.48 20.47 7.06
C VAL A 392 -9.73 20.10 8.52
N ALA A 393 -10.01 18.83 8.82
CA ALA A 393 -10.24 18.34 10.17
C ALA A 393 -9.09 18.65 11.12
N SER A 394 -7.83 18.58 10.64
CA SER A 394 -6.64 18.85 11.46
C SER A 394 -6.60 20.27 12.01
N GLN A 395 -7.34 21.22 11.42
CA GLN A 395 -7.39 22.62 11.80
C GLN A 395 -8.74 23.03 12.43
N MET A 396 -9.63 22.06 12.70
CA MET A 396 -10.90 22.28 13.38
C MET A 396 -10.77 22.04 14.90
N LYS A 397 -11.74 22.59 15.67
CA LYS A 397 -11.86 22.27 17.10
C LYS A 397 -12.01 20.75 17.32
N PRO A 398 -11.52 20.22 18.45
CA PRO A 398 -11.68 18.82 18.80
C PRO A 398 -13.14 18.42 18.96
N VAL A 399 -13.39 17.12 18.99
CA VAL A 399 -14.67 16.56 19.47
C VAL A 399 -14.67 16.66 20.98
N GLU A 400 -15.73 17.19 21.56
CA GLU A 400 -15.95 17.21 23.00
C GLU A 400 -16.91 16.09 23.38
N LEU A 401 -16.49 15.29 24.33
CA LEU A 401 -17.18 14.06 24.73
C LEU A 401 -17.41 14.11 26.25
N LEU A 402 -18.57 13.66 26.67
CA LEU A 402 -18.85 13.34 28.07
C LEU A 402 -18.66 11.82 28.22
N GLU A 403 -17.63 11.43 28.91
CA GLU A 403 -17.42 10.03 29.30
C GLU A 403 -18.10 9.81 30.64
N GLN A 404 -18.98 8.81 30.69
CA GLN A 404 -19.75 8.44 31.87
C GLN A 404 -19.23 7.08 32.36
N THR A 405 -18.96 6.97 33.63
CA THR A 405 -18.53 5.72 34.27
C THR A 405 -19.37 5.51 35.53
N ALA A 406 -20.10 4.40 35.58
CA ALA A 406 -20.84 3.96 36.77
C ALA A 406 -20.17 2.71 37.33
N GLN A 407 -19.82 2.75 38.60
CA GLN A 407 -19.44 1.61 39.38
C GLN A 407 -20.64 1.10 40.14
N ILE A 408 -20.95 -0.19 40.03
CA ILE A 408 -22.18 -0.78 40.58
C ILE A 408 -21.75 -1.96 41.45
N GLU A 409 -22.18 -1.97 42.68
CA GLU A 409 -21.96 -3.05 43.64
C GLU A 409 -23.16 -3.98 43.68
N ALA A 410 -22.90 -5.29 43.73
CA ALA A 410 -23.86 -6.35 43.93
C ALA A 410 -23.23 -7.40 44.87
N GLY A 411 -23.52 -7.26 46.19
CA GLY A 411 -22.86 -8.03 47.24
C GLY A 411 -21.33 -7.86 47.19
N LYS A 412 -20.63 -8.95 47.01
CA LYS A 412 -19.14 -8.98 46.88
C LYS A 412 -18.62 -8.64 45.48
N TYR A 413 -19.49 -8.36 44.53
CA TYR A 413 -19.15 -8.18 43.13
C TYR A 413 -19.25 -6.71 42.73
N THR A 414 -18.35 -6.28 41.83
CA THR A 414 -18.37 -4.93 41.26
C THR A 414 -18.49 -4.99 39.75
N PHE A 415 -19.49 -4.28 39.24
CA PHE A 415 -19.72 -4.09 37.82
C PHE A 415 -19.29 -2.69 37.39
N LEU A 416 -18.90 -2.56 36.13
CA LEU A 416 -18.53 -1.30 35.52
C LEU A 416 -19.38 -1.05 34.26
N ALA A 417 -20.15 0.04 34.25
CA ALA A 417 -20.83 0.54 33.07
C ALA A 417 -20.11 1.78 32.53
N LYS A 418 -19.85 1.81 31.22
CA LYS A 418 -19.24 2.94 30.53
C LYS A 418 -20.18 3.46 29.47
N GLY A 419 -20.38 4.77 29.47
CA GLY A 419 -21.15 5.48 28.45
C GLY A 419 -20.34 6.60 27.84
N ARG A 420 -20.76 7.08 26.68
CA ARG A 420 -20.15 8.24 26.04
C ARG A 420 -21.20 9.04 25.26
N LYS A 421 -21.25 10.34 25.51
CA LYS A 421 -22.11 11.29 24.82
C LYS A 421 -21.27 12.32 24.09
N ILE A 422 -21.65 12.67 22.87
CA ILE A 422 -21.00 13.74 22.10
C ILE A 422 -21.64 15.07 22.55
N LEU A 423 -20.83 15.95 23.13
CA LEU A 423 -21.24 17.31 23.50
C LEU A 423 -21.08 18.26 22.30
N PHE A 424 -19.92 18.18 21.63
CA PHE A 424 -19.65 18.96 20.43
C PHE A 424 -18.95 18.09 19.36
N PRO A 425 -19.47 18.03 18.11
CA PRO A 425 -18.97 17.12 17.10
C PRO A 425 -17.60 17.53 16.53
N GLY A 426 -17.18 18.77 16.70
CA GLY A 426 -15.85 19.24 16.29
C GLY A 426 -15.45 18.80 14.87
N HIS A 427 -14.19 18.38 14.73
CA HIS A 427 -13.65 17.91 13.47
C HIS A 427 -14.32 16.66 12.86
N SER A 428 -15.08 15.90 13.67
CA SER A 428 -15.77 14.69 13.19
C SER A 428 -16.83 14.99 12.13
N LEU A 429 -17.38 16.22 12.15
CA LEU A 429 -18.32 16.71 11.14
C LEU A 429 -17.77 16.57 9.71
N VAL A 430 -16.46 16.75 9.53
CA VAL A 430 -15.77 16.65 8.23
C VAL A 430 -15.15 15.28 8.03
N SER A 431 -14.45 14.80 9.05
CA SER A 431 -13.64 13.60 8.94
C SER A 431 -14.45 12.31 9.05
N GLY A 432 -15.54 12.32 9.81
CA GLY A 432 -16.26 11.13 10.25
C GLY A 432 -15.38 10.21 11.13
N TRP A 433 -14.29 10.73 11.70
CA TRP A 433 -13.39 9.98 12.57
C TRP A 433 -13.72 10.23 14.04
N GLY A 434 -13.52 9.20 14.86
CA GLY A 434 -13.65 9.31 16.32
C GLY A 434 -15.06 9.01 16.85
N LEU A 435 -16.04 8.83 15.99
CA LEU A 435 -17.37 8.45 16.40
C LEU A 435 -17.52 6.93 16.27
N LYS A 436 -17.51 6.20 17.38
CA LYS A 436 -17.96 4.82 17.41
C LYS A 436 -19.48 4.84 17.49
N LYS A 437 -20.14 4.08 16.63
CA LYS A 437 -21.60 4.03 16.55
C LYS A 437 -22.26 3.24 17.68
N ASP A 438 -21.50 2.44 18.39
CA ASP A 438 -22.01 1.41 19.30
C ASP A 438 -21.71 1.73 20.79
N GLU A 439 -21.43 2.99 21.14
CA GLU A 439 -21.23 3.37 22.54
C GLU A 439 -22.58 3.73 23.16
N GLN A 440 -22.89 3.06 24.27
CA GLN A 440 -24.13 3.34 25.01
C GLN A 440 -24.06 4.73 25.67
N ASN A 441 -25.22 5.33 25.87
CA ASN A 441 -25.42 6.53 26.67
C ASN A 441 -26.08 6.12 27.95
N LEU A 442 -25.41 6.26 29.09
CA LEU A 442 -26.00 5.88 30.39
C LEU A 442 -27.19 6.79 30.76
N PRO A 443 -28.17 6.26 31.48
CA PRO A 443 -29.21 7.10 32.08
C PRO A 443 -28.59 8.05 33.12
N LYS A 444 -29.41 8.98 33.65
CA LYS A 444 -29.00 9.79 34.77
C LYS A 444 -28.98 8.94 36.05
N LEU A 445 -27.77 8.65 36.53
CA LEU A 445 -27.55 7.83 37.71
C LEU A 445 -27.04 8.71 38.86
N ARG A 446 -27.27 8.24 40.10
CA ARG A 446 -26.75 8.89 41.31
C ARG A 446 -26.18 7.85 42.28
N PRO A 447 -25.23 8.19 43.12
CA PRO A 447 -24.73 7.30 44.17
C PRO A 447 -25.89 6.79 45.04
N ASP A 448 -25.74 5.57 45.57
CA ASP A 448 -26.69 4.84 46.39
C ASP A 448 -28.03 4.48 45.71
N GLN A 449 -28.18 4.76 44.42
CA GLN A 449 -29.36 4.38 43.64
C GLN A 449 -29.41 2.87 43.43
N ILE A 450 -30.57 2.27 43.75
CA ILE A 450 -30.85 0.85 43.51
C ILE A 450 -31.37 0.68 42.08
N LEU A 451 -30.90 -0.34 41.41
CA LEU A 451 -31.23 -0.67 40.02
C LEU A 451 -32.08 -1.93 39.93
N ASP A 452 -32.91 -2.04 38.92
CA ASP A 452 -33.57 -3.29 38.54
C ASP A 452 -32.63 -4.12 37.68
N LEU A 453 -32.40 -5.38 38.07
CA LEU A 453 -31.70 -6.38 37.27
C LEU A 453 -32.71 -6.97 36.26
N LEU A 454 -32.43 -6.76 34.97
CA LEU A 454 -33.28 -7.29 33.89
C LEU A 454 -32.71 -8.59 33.31
N GLY A 455 -31.41 -8.84 33.46
CA GLY A 455 -30.80 -10.08 33.03
C GLY A 455 -29.29 -10.12 33.26
N LEU A 456 -28.78 -11.33 33.36
CA LEU A 456 -27.34 -11.64 33.47
C LEU A 456 -26.97 -12.56 32.31
N GLU A 457 -25.97 -12.17 31.53
CA GLU A 457 -25.49 -12.91 30.37
C GLU A 457 -24.02 -13.33 30.58
N PRO A 458 -23.76 -14.60 30.94
CA PRO A 458 -22.40 -15.16 30.94
C PRO A 458 -21.99 -15.52 29.50
N THR A 459 -20.86 -15.02 29.06
CA THR A 459 -20.32 -15.28 27.71
C THR A 459 -18.92 -15.85 27.79
N GLN A 460 -18.68 -16.97 27.08
CA GLN A 460 -17.37 -17.62 26.97
C GLN A 460 -16.44 -16.83 26.04
N HIS A 461 -15.22 -16.64 26.47
CA HIS A 461 -14.16 -16.00 25.71
C HIS A 461 -12.86 -16.78 25.85
N PHE A 462 -11.99 -16.62 24.87
CA PHE A 462 -10.62 -17.10 24.92
C PHE A 462 -9.66 -15.94 24.66
N THR A 463 -8.53 -15.92 25.35
CA THR A 463 -7.46 -14.97 25.02
C THR A 463 -7.05 -15.16 23.55
N GLN A 464 -6.74 -14.06 22.88
CA GLN A 464 -6.43 -14.09 21.44
C GLN A 464 -4.94 -13.88 21.23
N PRO A 465 -4.32 -14.58 20.28
CA PRO A 465 -2.93 -14.31 19.92
C PRO A 465 -2.80 -12.89 19.35
N PRO A 466 -1.57 -12.33 19.32
CA PRO A 466 -1.35 -11.05 18.69
C PRO A 466 -1.82 -11.07 17.23
N PRO A 467 -2.52 -10.03 16.75
CA PRO A 467 -3.09 -10.06 15.41
C PRO A 467 -2.00 -10.06 14.35
N ARG A 468 -2.24 -10.80 13.25
CA ARG A 468 -1.38 -10.76 12.07
C ARG A 468 -1.27 -9.36 11.51
N TYR A 469 -0.13 -9.04 10.94
CA TYR A 469 0.05 -7.77 10.28
C TYR A 469 -0.89 -7.61 9.09
N SER A 470 -1.63 -6.51 9.07
CA SER A 470 -2.23 -5.95 7.85
C SER A 470 -1.19 -5.10 7.13
N VAL A 471 -1.48 -4.67 5.90
CA VAL A 471 -0.63 -3.70 5.20
C VAL A 471 -0.43 -2.43 6.05
N ALA A 472 -1.49 -1.93 6.67
CA ALA A 472 -1.43 -0.74 7.50
C ALA A 472 -0.61 -0.93 8.76
N SER A 473 -0.81 -2.05 9.49
CA SER A 473 -0.07 -2.29 10.74
C SER A 473 1.40 -2.65 10.49
N LEU A 474 1.73 -3.29 9.36
CA LEU A 474 3.13 -3.55 9.01
C LEU A 474 3.88 -2.24 8.67
N ILE A 475 3.26 -1.34 7.88
CA ILE A 475 3.86 -0.03 7.61
C ILE A 475 4.05 0.77 8.90
N ARG A 476 3.06 0.74 9.80
CA ARG A 476 3.17 1.40 11.12
C ARG A 476 4.32 0.82 11.94
N ALA A 477 4.44 -0.50 11.98
CA ALA A 477 5.50 -1.17 12.73
C ALA A 477 6.90 -0.85 12.17
N LEU A 478 7.04 -0.84 10.83
CA LEU A 478 8.28 -0.41 10.16
C LEU A 478 8.64 1.04 10.50
N GLU A 479 7.67 1.95 10.42
CA GLU A 479 7.84 3.37 10.77
C GLU A 479 8.26 3.55 12.24
N GLN A 480 7.59 2.88 13.17
CA GLN A 480 7.89 2.95 14.60
C GLN A 480 9.29 2.43 14.95
N LYS A 481 9.78 1.46 14.18
CA LYS A 481 11.14 0.89 14.32
C LYS A 481 12.20 1.62 13.48
N GLY A 482 11.87 2.74 12.84
CA GLY A 482 12.80 3.52 12.03
C GLY A 482 13.20 2.86 10.70
N ILE A 483 12.52 1.78 10.29
CA ILE A 483 12.83 0.97 9.11
C ILE A 483 12.09 1.51 7.89
N GLY A 484 12.85 1.84 6.85
CA GLY A 484 12.31 2.41 5.61
C GLY A 484 12.06 3.91 5.72
N ARG A 485 11.71 4.52 4.59
CA ARG A 485 11.46 5.96 4.44
C ARG A 485 10.26 6.16 3.50
N PRO A 486 9.71 7.37 3.36
CA PRO A 486 8.55 7.65 2.49
C PRO A 486 8.66 7.07 1.08
N SER A 487 9.86 7.01 0.51
CA SER A 487 10.10 6.43 -0.81
C SER A 487 10.08 4.90 -0.84
N THR A 488 10.27 4.20 0.29
CA THR A 488 10.53 2.76 0.32
C THR A 488 9.43 1.88 0.87
N TYR A 489 8.47 2.40 1.65
CA TYR A 489 7.38 1.57 2.18
C TYR A 489 6.63 0.79 1.09
N ALA A 490 6.24 1.47 0.00
CA ALA A 490 5.51 0.82 -1.08
C ALA A 490 6.35 -0.25 -1.83
N PRO A 491 7.62 0.00 -2.21
CA PRO A 491 8.53 -1.03 -2.72
C PRO A 491 8.71 -2.23 -1.79
N ILE A 492 8.95 -2.01 -0.48
CA ILE A 492 9.14 -3.09 0.50
C ILE A 492 7.93 -4.03 0.49
N ILE A 493 6.73 -3.49 0.70
CA ILE A 493 5.48 -4.25 0.74
C ILE A 493 5.19 -4.97 -0.58
N SER A 494 5.55 -4.38 -1.72
CA SER A 494 5.39 -5.05 -3.02
C SER A 494 6.40 -6.17 -3.19
N THR A 495 7.67 -5.93 -2.87
CA THR A 495 8.76 -6.88 -3.10
C THR A 495 8.59 -8.15 -2.27
N ILE A 496 8.25 -8.05 -0.98
CA ILE A 496 8.08 -9.24 -0.13
C ILE A 496 6.96 -10.15 -0.61
N GLN A 497 5.92 -9.58 -1.26
CA GLN A 497 4.84 -10.34 -1.90
C GLN A 497 5.25 -10.90 -3.27
N GLU A 498 5.88 -10.09 -4.13
CA GLU A 498 6.32 -10.48 -5.48
C GLU A 498 7.39 -11.59 -5.42
N ARG A 499 8.21 -11.62 -4.37
CA ARG A 499 9.20 -12.69 -4.11
C ARG A 499 8.58 -13.92 -3.47
N GLY A 500 7.32 -13.87 -3.05
CA GLY A 500 6.61 -14.99 -2.46
C GLY A 500 7.01 -15.31 -1.03
N TYR A 501 7.69 -14.42 -0.31
CA TYR A 501 8.05 -14.61 1.11
C TYR A 501 6.86 -14.48 2.03
N VAL A 502 5.90 -13.64 1.64
CA VAL A 502 4.62 -13.48 2.33
C VAL A 502 3.48 -13.50 1.33
N ARG A 503 2.31 -13.90 1.77
CA ARG A 503 1.07 -13.83 1.01
C ARG A 503 0.03 -13.00 1.74
N LEU A 504 -0.73 -12.20 1.00
CA LEU A 504 -1.81 -11.38 1.54
C LEU A 504 -3.14 -12.13 1.35
N GLN A 505 -3.79 -12.52 2.46
CA GLN A 505 -5.11 -13.15 2.45
C GLN A 505 -6.05 -12.38 3.38
N ARG A 506 -7.25 -12.04 2.92
CA ARG A 506 -8.22 -11.23 3.68
C ARG A 506 -7.62 -9.98 4.33
N ARG A 507 -6.70 -9.32 3.61
CA ARG A 507 -5.95 -8.12 4.03
C ARG A 507 -4.92 -8.35 5.15
N LEU A 508 -4.59 -9.58 5.51
CA LEU A 508 -3.58 -9.96 6.49
C LEU A 508 -2.41 -10.68 5.82
N PHE A 509 -1.20 -10.42 6.29
CA PHE A 509 0.00 -11.09 5.85
C PHE A 509 0.16 -12.43 6.56
N TYR A 510 0.54 -13.43 5.79
CA TYR A 510 0.94 -14.76 6.23
C TYR A 510 2.35 -15.02 5.70
N ALA A 511 3.24 -15.50 6.56
CA ALA A 511 4.52 -16.03 6.11
C ALA A 511 4.30 -17.25 5.23
N THR A 512 5.13 -17.40 4.21
CA THR A 512 5.17 -18.64 3.42
C THR A 512 6.30 -19.53 3.96
N GLU A 513 6.26 -20.81 3.64
CA GLU A 513 7.34 -21.73 3.98
C GLU A 513 8.70 -21.22 3.49
N VAL A 514 8.75 -20.72 2.26
CA VAL A 514 9.98 -20.12 1.69
C VAL A 514 10.42 -18.89 2.49
N GLY A 515 9.48 -18.03 2.87
CA GLY A 515 9.76 -16.87 3.70
C GLY A 515 10.34 -17.25 5.06
N THR A 516 9.78 -18.28 5.72
CA THR A 516 10.26 -18.78 7.01
C THR A 516 11.67 -19.35 6.88
N ILE A 517 11.91 -20.27 5.94
CA ILE A 517 13.22 -20.90 5.74
C ILE A 517 14.31 -19.86 5.42
N VAL A 518 14.02 -18.92 4.51
CA VAL A 518 14.99 -17.85 4.16
C VAL A 518 15.29 -16.98 5.37
N THR A 519 14.27 -16.62 6.15
CA THR A 519 14.44 -15.80 7.35
C THR A 519 15.28 -16.51 8.42
N GLU A 520 15.01 -17.77 8.70
CA GLU A 520 15.75 -18.57 9.68
C GLU A 520 17.23 -18.72 9.29
N LYS A 521 17.50 -19.03 8.02
CA LYS A 521 18.89 -19.11 7.52
C LYS A 521 19.61 -17.77 7.55
N LEU A 522 18.90 -16.66 7.23
CA LEU A 522 19.49 -15.33 7.30
C LEU A 522 19.73 -14.88 8.74
N ILE A 523 18.84 -15.14 9.67
CA ILE A 523 19.05 -14.82 11.10
C ILE A 523 20.28 -15.56 11.63
N ARG A 524 20.43 -16.84 11.27
CA ARG A 524 21.54 -17.67 11.76
C ARG A 524 22.91 -17.23 11.24
N HIS A 525 23.00 -16.81 9.99
CA HIS A 525 24.29 -16.52 9.31
C HIS A 525 24.57 -15.03 9.11
N PHE A 526 23.56 -14.17 9.20
CA PHE A 526 23.67 -12.72 9.01
C PHE A 526 22.84 -11.98 10.08
N PRO A 527 23.15 -12.19 11.38
CA PRO A 527 22.35 -11.61 12.47
C PRO A 527 22.24 -10.10 12.37
N ASP A 528 23.32 -9.39 12.05
CA ASP A 528 23.35 -7.92 11.93
C ASP A 528 22.42 -7.41 10.82
N ILE A 529 22.43 -8.02 9.63
CA ILE A 529 21.56 -7.61 8.52
C ILE A 529 20.09 -7.87 8.83
N MET A 530 19.82 -8.89 9.63
CA MET A 530 18.47 -9.24 10.05
C MET A 530 18.04 -8.46 11.30
N ASP A 531 18.95 -7.73 11.94
CA ASP A 531 18.66 -6.95 13.13
C ASP A 531 17.87 -5.67 12.78
N VAL A 532 16.86 -5.40 13.58
CA VAL A 532 15.95 -4.27 13.42
C VAL A 532 16.65 -2.95 13.73
N ASP A 533 17.40 -2.92 14.84
CA ASP A 533 18.06 -1.70 15.34
C ASP A 533 19.25 -1.36 14.45
N PHE A 534 20.01 -2.36 13.99
CA PHE A 534 21.06 -2.15 13.00
C PHE A 534 20.52 -1.55 11.70
N THR A 535 19.39 -2.07 11.19
CA THR A 535 18.76 -1.52 9.98
C THR A 535 18.28 -0.09 10.19
N SER A 536 17.73 0.25 11.37
CA SER A 536 17.33 1.61 11.74
C SER A 536 18.52 2.55 11.77
N GLN A 537 19.62 2.16 12.46
CA GLN A 537 20.87 2.93 12.52
C GLN A 537 21.48 3.21 11.15
N MET A 538 21.40 2.23 10.24
CA MET A 538 21.85 2.42 8.85
C MET A 538 20.99 3.44 8.10
N GLU A 539 19.66 3.44 8.29
CA GLU A 539 18.77 4.43 7.68
C GLU A 539 19.01 5.83 8.28
N GLU A 540 19.29 5.92 9.59
CA GLU A 540 19.67 7.17 10.27
C GLU A 540 21.02 7.68 9.78
N GLY A 541 22.00 6.79 9.60
CA GLY A 541 23.29 7.15 9.03
C GLY A 541 23.19 7.75 7.63
N LEU A 542 22.30 7.20 6.78
CA LEU A 542 22.01 7.78 5.47
C LEU A 542 21.35 9.16 5.55
N ASP A 543 20.54 9.41 6.56
CA ASP A 543 19.97 10.73 6.81
C ASP A 543 21.05 11.70 7.34
N ASP A 544 22.01 11.22 8.16
CA ASP A 544 23.18 12.01 8.60
C ASP A 544 24.08 12.43 7.43
N VAL A 545 24.23 11.60 6.40
CA VAL A 545 24.94 11.99 5.16
C VAL A 545 24.17 13.12 4.45
N GLU A 546 22.85 13.01 4.33
CA GLU A 546 22.00 14.04 3.71
C GLU A 546 22.11 15.39 4.44
N GLU A 547 22.29 15.36 5.77
CA GLU A 547 22.48 16.53 6.62
C GLU A 547 23.96 16.99 6.74
N ALA A 548 24.87 16.41 5.98
CA ALA A 548 26.31 16.69 6.01
C ALA A 548 27.01 16.42 7.37
N LYS A 549 26.47 15.53 8.19
CA LYS A 549 27.04 15.18 9.52
C LYS A 549 28.09 14.08 9.44
N THR A 550 28.05 13.26 8.40
CA THR A 550 29.00 12.15 8.18
C THR A 550 29.29 11.94 6.71
N ASP A 551 30.45 11.37 6.40
CA ASP A 551 30.81 10.96 5.06
C ASP A 551 30.12 9.62 4.72
N TRP A 552 29.60 9.50 3.50
CA TRP A 552 28.92 8.32 2.99
C TRP A 552 29.86 7.10 2.89
N LEU A 553 31.16 7.28 2.65
CA LEU A 553 32.17 6.21 2.62
C LEU A 553 32.33 5.54 3.99
N ASN A 554 32.22 6.30 5.09
CA ASN A 554 32.30 5.74 6.43
C ASN A 554 31.19 4.74 6.71
N ILE A 555 29.97 5.02 6.21
CA ILE A 555 28.84 4.11 6.34
C ILE A 555 29.09 2.82 5.54
N LEU A 556 29.61 2.94 4.32
CA LEU A 556 29.90 1.78 3.48
C LEU A 556 31.01 0.89 4.06
N ARG A 557 32.11 1.50 4.54
CA ARG A 557 33.22 0.76 5.15
C ARG A 557 32.78 0.05 6.43
N LYS A 558 32.05 0.73 7.31
CA LYS A 558 31.51 0.15 8.55
C LYS A 558 30.58 -1.04 8.28
N PHE A 559 29.83 -1.01 7.19
CA PHE A 559 28.94 -2.09 6.78
C PHE A 559 29.68 -3.24 6.09
N TYR A 560 30.56 -2.95 5.16
CA TYR A 560 31.09 -3.93 4.21
C TYR A 560 31.97 -4.99 4.84
N GLU A 561 32.88 -4.63 5.72
CA GLU A 561 33.83 -5.57 6.33
C GLU A 561 33.17 -6.67 7.19
N PRO A 562 32.24 -6.35 8.10
CA PRO A 562 31.48 -7.38 8.82
C PRO A 562 30.63 -8.23 7.87
N PHE A 563 30.00 -7.61 6.87
CA PHE A 563 29.16 -8.31 5.91
C PHE A 563 29.96 -9.31 5.05
N LYS A 564 31.14 -8.94 4.56
CA LYS A 564 32.02 -9.81 3.78
C LYS A 564 32.42 -11.04 4.58
N ARG A 565 32.88 -10.86 5.83
CA ARG A 565 33.23 -11.98 6.72
C ARG A 565 32.05 -12.92 6.99
N ALA A 566 30.88 -12.36 7.24
CA ALA A 566 29.67 -13.17 7.44
C ALA A 566 29.29 -13.95 6.16
N LEU A 567 29.48 -13.36 4.98
CA LEU A 567 29.20 -14.02 3.71
C LEU A 567 30.14 -15.19 3.45
N GLU A 568 31.44 -15.02 3.65
CA GLU A 568 32.45 -16.06 3.52
C GLU A 568 32.15 -17.23 4.47
N ALA A 569 31.88 -16.94 5.74
CA ALA A 569 31.48 -17.95 6.71
C ALA A 569 30.17 -18.68 6.32
N ALA A 570 29.20 -17.95 5.80
CA ALA A 570 27.92 -18.53 5.37
C ALA A 570 28.05 -19.39 4.09
N GLU A 571 28.96 -19.10 3.19
CA GLU A 571 29.21 -19.96 2.03
C GLU A 571 29.67 -21.35 2.42
N GLU A 572 30.46 -21.47 3.47
CA GLU A 572 30.96 -22.74 4.02
C GLU A 572 29.92 -23.42 4.91
N GLN A 573 29.42 -22.70 5.91
CA GLN A 573 28.64 -23.28 7.02
C GLN A 573 27.13 -23.43 6.74
N MET A 574 26.56 -22.68 5.78
CA MET A 574 25.12 -22.75 5.51
C MET A 574 24.77 -24.08 4.83
N ILE A 575 24.02 -24.92 5.53
CA ILE A 575 23.51 -26.18 5.00
C ILE A 575 22.49 -25.90 3.90
N SER A 576 22.61 -26.62 2.79
CA SER A 576 21.68 -26.48 1.65
C SER A 576 20.35 -27.19 1.93
N VAL A 577 19.26 -26.48 1.70
CA VAL A 577 17.89 -27.07 1.78
C VAL A 577 17.70 -28.18 0.72
N LYS A 578 18.53 -28.20 -0.31
CA LYS A 578 18.50 -29.25 -1.34
C LYS A 578 19.06 -30.56 -0.82
N ASP A 579 20.01 -30.48 0.11
CA ASP A 579 20.64 -31.66 0.73
C ASP A 579 19.82 -32.19 1.91
N GLU A 580 18.88 -31.37 2.41
CA GLU A 580 17.84 -31.78 3.38
C GLU A 580 16.61 -32.44 2.71
N ALA A 581 16.71 -32.75 1.39
CA ALA A 581 15.63 -33.36 0.64
C ALA A 581 15.38 -34.79 1.15
N ALA A 582 14.34 -34.95 1.97
CA ALA A 582 13.89 -36.27 2.41
C ALA A 582 13.29 -37.03 1.22
N GLU A 583 13.70 -38.29 1.05
CA GLU A 583 12.97 -39.22 0.23
C GLU A 583 11.55 -39.38 0.81
N VAL A 584 10.56 -39.35 -0.06
CA VAL A 584 9.17 -39.55 0.33
C VAL A 584 8.78 -40.97 -0.13
N GLU A 585 8.05 -41.71 0.68
CA GLU A 585 7.60 -43.07 0.36
C GLU A 585 6.74 -43.19 -0.91
N GLN A 586 6.49 -42.06 -1.58
CA GLN A 586 5.68 -42.00 -2.81
C GLN A 586 6.54 -42.30 -4.06
N LEU A 587 6.03 -43.21 -4.90
CA LEU A 587 6.65 -43.51 -6.20
C LEU A 587 6.12 -42.63 -7.31
N CYS A 588 6.97 -42.32 -8.28
CA CYS A 588 6.61 -41.55 -9.45
C CYS A 588 5.60 -42.27 -10.34
N PRO A 589 4.42 -41.70 -10.62
CA PRO A 589 3.38 -42.38 -11.43
C PRO A 589 3.79 -42.55 -12.89
N LYS A 590 4.88 -41.92 -13.36
CA LYS A 590 5.37 -42.04 -14.74
C LYS A 590 6.45 -43.10 -14.93
N CYS A 591 7.30 -43.33 -13.96
CA CYS A 591 8.48 -44.20 -14.13
C CYS A 591 8.78 -45.12 -12.92
N GLY A 592 7.96 -45.09 -11.87
CA GLY A 592 8.12 -45.93 -10.70
C GLY A 592 9.29 -45.56 -9.78
N SER A 593 10.13 -44.58 -10.11
CA SER A 593 11.25 -44.17 -9.26
C SER A 593 10.75 -43.39 -8.02
N PRO A 594 11.50 -43.40 -6.89
CA PRO A 594 11.12 -42.62 -5.70
C PRO A 594 10.91 -41.14 -6.01
N MET A 595 9.97 -40.51 -5.30
CA MET A 595 9.79 -39.07 -5.34
C MET A 595 10.66 -38.42 -4.26
N VAL A 596 11.24 -37.26 -4.59
CA VAL A 596 12.04 -36.46 -3.68
C VAL A 596 11.43 -35.10 -3.47
N SER A 597 11.39 -34.63 -2.22
CA SER A 597 10.91 -33.28 -1.90
C SER A 597 11.96 -32.24 -2.29
N LYS A 598 11.61 -31.31 -3.20
CA LYS A 598 12.50 -30.22 -3.62
C LYS A 598 11.88 -28.86 -3.30
N MET A 599 12.74 -27.87 -3.06
CA MET A 599 12.32 -26.50 -2.80
C MET A 599 12.36 -25.65 -4.08
N SER A 600 11.29 -24.89 -4.33
CA SER A 600 11.24 -23.85 -5.34
C SER A 600 10.90 -22.49 -4.71
N ARG A 601 11.00 -21.43 -5.49
CA ARG A 601 10.53 -20.09 -5.04
C ARG A 601 9.03 -20.03 -4.70
N TYR A 602 8.27 -21.06 -5.02
CA TYR A 602 6.83 -21.16 -4.75
C TYR A 602 6.50 -22.10 -3.59
N GLY A 603 7.51 -22.70 -2.94
CA GLY A 603 7.39 -23.67 -1.88
C GLY A 603 7.94 -25.04 -2.26
N ARG A 604 7.75 -26.03 -1.37
CA ARG A 604 8.13 -27.42 -1.61
C ARG A 604 7.23 -28.08 -2.66
N PHE A 605 7.83 -28.97 -3.45
CA PHE A 605 7.14 -29.82 -4.43
C PHE A 605 7.85 -31.17 -4.49
N LEU A 606 7.11 -32.19 -4.91
CA LEU A 606 7.68 -33.49 -5.18
C LEU A 606 8.20 -33.56 -6.61
N ALA A 607 9.39 -34.06 -6.80
CA ALA A 607 10.01 -34.31 -8.10
C ALA A 607 10.47 -35.76 -8.20
N CYS A 608 10.42 -36.34 -9.37
CA CYS A 608 10.95 -37.65 -9.60
C CYS A 608 12.48 -37.64 -9.41
N SER A 609 13.04 -38.62 -8.68
CA SER A 609 14.48 -38.79 -8.46
C SER A 609 15.25 -39.09 -9.78
N ALA A 610 14.59 -39.68 -10.77
CA ALA A 610 15.17 -39.98 -12.09
C ALA A 610 15.29 -38.75 -13.01
N PHE A 611 15.13 -37.51 -12.52
CA PHE A 611 15.39 -36.30 -13.30
C PHE A 611 16.88 -36.25 -13.72
N PRO A 612 17.22 -35.94 -14.98
CA PRO A 612 16.40 -35.37 -16.05
C PRO A 612 15.66 -36.36 -16.97
N LYS A 613 15.84 -37.69 -16.76
CA LYS A 613 15.17 -38.72 -17.57
C LYS A 613 13.64 -38.67 -17.40
N CYS A 614 13.17 -38.51 -16.18
CA CYS A 614 11.76 -38.29 -15.87
C CYS A 614 11.55 -36.88 -15.31
N LYS A 615 10.68 -36.07 -15.93
CA LYS A 615 10.40 -34.69 -15.57
C LYS A 615 9.09 -34.53 -14.78
N TYR A 616 8.60 -35.62 -14.17
CA TYR A 616 7.38 -35.56 -13.38
C TYR A 616 7.59 -34.75 -12.11
N THR A 617 6.64 -33.85 -11.82
CA THR A 617 6.62 -33.05 -10.59
C THR A 617 5.20 -32.94 -10.08
N GLU A 618 5.03 -32.93 -8.76
CA GLU A 618 3.75 -32.76 -8.08
C GLU A 618 3.88 -31.70 -6.99
N THR A 619 2.91 -30.81 -6.89
CA THR A 619 2.89 -29.77 -5.85
C THR A 619 2.34 -30.34 -4.54
N LEU A 620 3.06 -30.14 -3.44
CA LEU A 620 2.61 -30.52 -2.07
C LEU A 620 1.49 -29.62 -1.51
N THR A 621 0.95 -28.71 -2.32
CA THR A 621 -0.23 -27.92 -1.92
C THR A 621 -1.35 -28.87 -1.54
N LYS A 622 -1.87 -28.68 -0.30
CA LYS A 622 -2.99 -29.42 0.30
C LYS A 622 -3.99 -29.85 -0.77
N LYS A 623 -4.41 -31.13 -0.68
CA LYS A 623 -5.49 -31.70 -1.48
C LYS A 623 -6.53 -30.65 -1.81
N GLU A 624 -6.85 -30.52 -3.09
CA GLU A 624 -7.88 -29.62 -3.59
C GLU A 624 -9.10 -29.73 -2.66
N GLU A 625 -9.51 -28.59 -2.06
CA GLU A 625 -10.71 -28.58 -1.20
C GLU A 625 -11.87 -29.09 -2.04
N ILE A 626 -12.37 -30.28 -1.73
CA ILE A 626 -13.58 -30.83 -2.32
C ILE A 626 -14.69 -29.82 -2.01
N ALA A 627 -15.39 -29.33 -3.04
CA ALA A 627 -16.43 -28.32 -2.89
C ALA A 627 -17.74 -28.93 -2.37
N GLY A 628 -17.70 -29.58 -1.19
CA GLY A 628 -18.82 -30.33 -0.65
C GLY A 628 -19.30 -31.46 -1.59
N ASP A 629 -20.54 -31.89 -1.45
CA ASP A 629 -21.15 -32.96 -2.28
C ASP A 629 -21.50 -32.56 -3.73
N ARG A 630 -20.86 -31.52 -4.26
CA ARG A 630 -21.11 -31.04 -5.63
C ARG A 630 -20.47 -31.94 -6.67
N LYS A 631 -21.31 -32.56 -7.49
CA LYS A 631 -20.91 -33.36 -8.63
C LYS A 631 -20.86 -32.54 -9.93
N CYS A 632 -19.98 -32.95 -10.82
CA CYS A 632 -19.84 -32.33 -12.14
C CYS A 632 -21.08 -32.63 -13.01
N PRO A 633 -21.76 -31.61 -13.57
CA PRO A 633 -22.94 -31.82 -14.40
C PRO A 633 -22.65 -32.50 -15.74
N LYS A 634 -21.37 -32.66 -16.13
CA LYS A 634 -20.97 -33.32 -17.38
C LYS A 634 -20.60 -34.80 -17.19
N CYS A 635 -20.05 -35.19 -16.05
CA CYS A 635 -19.48 -36.55 -15.86
C CYS A 635 -19.63 -37.08 -14.41
N GLU A 636 -20.42 -36.41 -13.57
CA GLU A 636 -20.75 -36.78 -12.19
C GLU A 636 -19.55 -36.92 -11.23
N ALA A 637 -18.31 -36.71 -11.69
CA ALA A 637 -17.14 -36.68 -10.82
C ALA A 637 -17.20 -35.49 -9.89
N SER A 638 -16.53 -35.55 -8.75
CA SER A 638 -16.50 -34.48 -7.74
C SER A 638 -15.94 -33.17 -8.32
N LEU A 639 -16.51 -32.04 -7.91
CA LEU A 639 -15.95 -30.73 -8.22
C LEU A 639 -14.92 -30.33 -7.18
N VAL A 640 -13.78 -29.83 -7.62
CA VAL A 640 -12.66 -29.39 -6.78
C VAL A 640 -12.33 -27.93 -7.02
N VAL A 641 -11.91 -27.22 -5.97
CA VAL A 641 -11.52 -25.81 -6.05
C VAL A 641 -10.14 -25.71 -6.67
N LYS A 642 -10.06 -25.19 -7.89
CA LYS A 642 -8.81 -24.93 -8.62
C LYS A 642 -8.47 -23.44 -8.66
N SER A 643 -7.18 -23.10 -8.70
CA SER A 643 -6.71 -21.73 -8.86
C SER A 643 -6.30 -21.44 -10.30
N GLY A 644 -6.81 -20.37 -10.89
CA GLY A 644 -6.46 -19.92 -12.23
C GLY A 644 -5.99 -18.46 -12.26
N PRO A 645 -5.56 -17.96 -13.43
CA PRO A 645 -5.09 -16.56 -13.57
C PRO A 645 -6.11 -15.49 -13.14
N TYR A 646 -7.39 -15.85 -13.13
CA TYR A 646 -8.51 -14.97 -12.77
C TYR A 646 -9.12 -15.27 -11.38
N GLY A 647 -8.45 -16.09 -10.56
CA GLY A 647 -8.89 -16.46 -9.22
C GLY A 647 -9.30 -17.93 -9.07
N LYS A 648 -9.85 -18.31 -7.90
CA LYS A 648 -10.34 -19.67 -7.63
C LYS A 648 -11.62 -19.95 -8.41
N PHE A 649 -11.74 -21.17 -8.95
CA PHE A 649 -12.91 -21.68 -9.66
C PHE A 649 -13.14 -23.16 -9.31
N LEU A 650 -14.35 -23.66 -9.52
CA LEU A 650 -14.63 -25.08 -9.44
C LEU A 650 -14.28 -25.75 -10.77
N GLY A 651 -13.46 -26.77 -10.73
CA GLY A 651 -13.10 -27.59 -11.88
C GLY A 651 -13.43 -29.04 -11.62
N CYS A 652 -13.74 -29.79 -12.66
CA CYS A 652 -13.98 -31.22 -12.53
C CYS A 652 -12.70 -31.96 -12.11
N SER A 653 -12.80 -32.89 -11.15
CA SER A 653 -11.69 -33.73 -10.72
C SER A 653 -11.20 -34.68 -11.83
N ALA A 654 -12.07 -35.03 -12.79
CA ALA A 654 -11.73 -35.88 -13.94
C ALA A 654 -10.98 -35.12 -15.06
N TYR A 655 -10.55 -33.88 -14.87
CA TYR A 655 -9.72 -33.17 -15.84
C TYR A 655 -8.40 -33.91 -16.07
N PRO A 656 -7.92 -34.13 -17.32
CA PRO A 656 -8.34 -33.52 -18.59
C PRO A 656 -9.45 -34.26 -19.31
N LYS A 657 -9.95 -35.39 -18.81
CA LYS A 657 -11.05 -36.15 -19.48
C LYS A 657 -12.37 -35.36 -19.50
N CYS A 658 -12.59 -34.50 -18.51
CA CYS A 658 -13.74 -33.60 -18.44
C CYS A 658 -13.25 -32.17 -18.19
N ASP A 659 -13.62 -31.23 -19.04
CA ASP A 659 -13.19 -29.82 -19.04
C ASP A 659 -14.14 -28.88 -18.29
N TYR A 660 -15.09 -29.38 -17.53
CA TYR A 660 -16.09 -28.58 -16.83
C TYR A 660 -15.43 -27.66 -15.78
N LYS A 661 -15.83 -26.38 -15.81
CA LYS A 661 -15.39 -25.35 -14.86
C LYS A 661 -16.50 -24.35 -14.57
N GLU A 662 -16.60 -23.94 -13.31
CA GLU A 662 -17.57 -22.97 -12.80
C GLU A 662 -16.86 -21.92 -11.93
N SER A 663 -17.24 -20.64 -12.05
CA SER A 663 -16.67 -19.55 -11.25
C SER A 663 -17.24 -19.56 -9.84
N LEU A 664 -16.38 -19.53 -8.81
CA LEU A 664 -16.76 -19.38 -7.39
C LEU A 664 -17.28 -17.97 -7.05
N GLN A 665 -17.12 -17.00 -7.94
CA GLN A 665 -17.71 -15.67 -7.72
C GLN A 665 -19.21 -15.74 -8.01
N ALA A 666 -20.01 -15.94 -6.95
CA ALA A 666 -21.45 -15.74 -7.00
C ALA A 666 -21.73 -14.32 -7.54
N LYS A 667 -22.35 -14.22 -8.72
CA LYS A 667 -23.01 -12.99 -9.16
C LYS A 667 -24.00 -12.61 -8.08
N ARG A 668 -23.68 -11.62 -7.22
CA ARG A 668 -24.65 -10.96 -6.37
C ARG A 668 -25.70 -10.29 -7.28
N ARG A 669 -26.68 -11.06 -7.74
CA ARG A 669 -27.94 -10.52 -8.26
C ARG A 669 -28.63 -9.90 -7.04
N LYS A 670 -28.54 -8.58 -6.91
CA LYS A 670 -29.49 -7.82 -6.10
C LYS A 670 -30.87 -8.08 -6.69
N LYS A 671 -31.72 -8.84 -6.00
CA LYS A 671 -33.18 -8.84 -6.23
C LYS A 671 -33.65 -7.41 -5.99
N ARG A 672 -34.13 -6.77 -7.05
CA ARG A 672 -34.90 -5.52 -6.95
C ARG A 672 -36.31 -5.88 -6.51
N PRO A 673 -36.94 -5.09 -5.60
CA PRO A 673 -38.37 -5.20 -5.37
C PRO A 673 -39.13 -4.77 -6.63
N SER A 674 -40.18 -5.50 -6.94
CA SER A 674 -41.15 -5.18 -8.00
C SER A 674 -41.95 -3.95 -7.64
N GLY A 675 -41.92 -2.90 -8.47
CA GLY A 675 -42.84 -1.79 -8.42
C GLY A 675 -42.19 -0.41 -8.39
N ALA A 676 -41.83 0.14 -9.56
CA ALA A 676 -41.80 1.60 -9.84
C ALA A 676 -41.45 1.83 -11.34
N PRO A 677 -41.98 2.92 -11.96
CA PRO A 677 -42.07 3.03 -13.43
C PRO A 677 -40.80 3.44 -14.11
N GLN A 678 -40.71 3.07 -15.37
CA GLN A 678 -39.58 3.30 -16.27
C GLN A 678 -39.44 4.78 -16.63
N THR A 679 -38.27 5.37 -16.36
CA THR A 679 -37.77 6.52 -17.12
C THR A 679 -36.47 6.13 -17.81
N ARG A 680 -36.42 6.35 -19.10
CA ARG A 680 -35.29 6.11 -19.99
C ARG A 680 -34.18 7.13 -19.74
N SER A 681 -32.96 6.69 -19.46
CA SER A 681 -31.73 7.39 -19.85
C SER A 681 -30.53 6.45 -19.80
N GLY A 682 -29.94 6.24 -20.91
CA GLY A 682 -28.56 6.07 -21.29
C GLY A 682 -27.61 5.15 -20.51
N LEU A 683 -27.68 3.83 -20.72
CA LEU A 683 -26.60 2.89 -20.37
C LEU A 683 -25.85 2.48 -21.63
N LYS A 684 -24.54 2.84 -21.71
CA LYS A 684 -23.62 2.39 -22.75
C LYS A 684 -23.49 0.85 -22.69
N ARG A 685 -24.15 0.17 -23.61
CA ARG A 685 -23.95 -1.25 -23.90
C ARG A 685 -22.51 -1.46 -24.40
N LYS A 686 -21.79 -2.47 -23.89
CA LYS A 686 -20.64 -3.06 -24.59
C LYS A 686 -21.13 -3.49 -25.97
N LYS A 687 -20.67 -2.82 -27.02
CA LYS A 687 -20.99 -3.20 -28.40
C LYS A 687 -20.38 -4.57 -28.65
N VAL A 688 -21.23 -5.54 -28.87
CA VAL A 688 -20.93 -6.83 -29.47
C VAL A 688 -20.40 -6.53 -30.88
N ALA A 689 -19.44 -7.33 -31.38
CA ALA A 689 -18.94 -7.25 -32.75
C ALA A 689 -20.13 -7.33 -33.73
N GLU A 690 -20.29 -6.31 -34.55
CA GLU A 690 -21.38 -6.27 -35.53
C GLU A 690 -20.96 -7.12 -36.75
N PRO A 691 -21.66 -8.19 -37.08
CA PRO A 691 -21.42 -8.92 -38.33
C PRO A 691 -21.77 -8.02 -39.50
N THR A 692 -20.99 -8.08 -40.56
CA THR A 692 -21.32 -7.49 -41.86
C THR A 692 -21.93 -8.57 -42.75
N ASP A 693 -22.73 -8.16 -43.72
CA ASP A 693 -23.30 -9.12 -44.71
C ASP A 693 -22.32 -9.53 -45.83
N ILE A 694 -21.05 -9.16 -45.69
CA ILE A 694 -20.01 -9.42 -46.69
C ILE A 694 -19.32 -10.76 -46.39
N ASP A 695 -19.27 -11.64 -47.36
CA ASP A 695 -18.60 -12.92 -47.30
C ASP A 695 -17.08 -12.75 -47.25
N CYS A 696 -16.40 -13.68 -46.60
CA CYS A 696 -14.95 -13.65 -46.50
C CYS A 696 -14.28 -13.85 -47.87
N PRO A 697 -13.44 -12.92 -48.34
CA PRO A 697 -12.77 -13.04 -49.64
C PRO A 697 -11.84 -14.25 -49.76
N ALA A 698 -11.48 -14.90 -48.68
CA ALA A 698 -10.69 -16.12 -48.65
C ALA A 698 -11.52 -17.41 -49.00
N GLY A 699 -12.77 -17.28 -49.39
CA GLY A 699 -13.61 -18.40 -49.86
C GLY A 699 -13.97 -19.45 -48.79
N CYS A 700 -13.86 -19.12 -47.51
CA CYS A 700 -14.03 -20.06 -46.41
C CYS A 700 -15.49 -20.20 -45.91
N GLY A 701 -16.47 -19.61 -46.59
CA GLY A 701 -17.89 -19.60 -46.21
C GLY A 701 -18.21 -18.79 -44.93
N GLY A 702 -17.25 -18.06 -44.36
CA GLY A 702 -17.45 -17.16 -43.20
C GLY A 702 -17.72 -15.73 -43.65
N LYS A 703 -18.39 -14.94 -42.78
CA LYS A 703 -18.65 -13.50 -43.00
C LYS A 703 -17.62 -12.64 -42.31
N LEU A 704 -17.41 -11.38 -42.78
CA LEU A 704 -16.55 -10.42 -42.15
C LEU A 704 -17.21 -9.81 -40.89
N ILE A 705 -16.46 -9.71 -39.80
CA ILE A 705 -16.90 -9.13 -38.52
C ILE A 705 -15.97 -7.97 -38.17
N ARG A 706 -16.53 -6.81 -37.85
CA ARG A 706 -15.78 -5.66 -37.40
C ARG A 706 -15.28 -5.88 -35.97
N ARG A 707 -13.97 -5.91 -35.79
CA ARG A 707 -13.28 -6.14 -34.51
C ARG A 707 -12.40 -4.95 -34.15
N ARG A 708 -12.13 -4.76 -32.83
CA ARG A 708 -11.23 -3.72 -32.35
C ARG A 708 -9.93 -4.34 -31.85
N GLY A 709 -8.83 -4.03 -32.50
CA GLY A 709 -7.46 -4.41 -32.11
C GLY A 709 -6.71 -3.28 -31.42
N PRO A 710 -5.45 -3.51 -30.97
CA PRO A 710 -4.61 -2.51 -30.30
C PRO A 710 -4.31 -1.28 -31.17
N ARG A 711 -4.37 -1.39 -32.49
CA ARG A 711 -4.08 -0.33 -33.47
C ARG A 711 -5.32 0.29 -34.14
N GLY A 712 -6.55 -0.03 -33.65
CA GLY A 712 -7.82 0.45 -34.20
C GLY A 712 -8.79 -0.65 -34.60
N TYR A 713 -9.83 -0.29 -35.42
CA TYR A 713 -10.78 -1.24 -35.92
C TYR A 713 -10.23 -1.95 -37.15
N PHE A 714 -10.58 -3.23 -37.32
CA PHE A 714 -10.30 -4.06 -38.49
C PHE A 714 -11.45 -5.04 -38.71
N TYR A 715 -11.55 -5.60 -39.93
CA TYR A 715 -12.49 -6.63 -40.26
C TYR A 715 -11.77 -7.99 -40.27
N GLY A 716 -12.30 -8.98 -39.59
CA GLY A 716 -11.76 -10.32 -39.51
C GLY A 716 -12.82 -11.38 -39.82
N CYS A 717 -12.44 -12.52 -40.38
CA CYS A 717 -13.34 -13.58 -40.68
C CYS A 717 -14.05 -14.16 -39.45
N SER A 718 -15.34 -14.52 -39.59
CA SER A 718 -16.13 -15.19 -38.54
C SER A 718 -15.59 -16.61 -38.24
N ASN A 719 -14.94 -17.26 -39.19
CA ASN A 719 -14.38 -18.60 -39.03
C ASN A 719 -12.98 -18.63 -38.41
N PHE A 720 -12.53 -17.52 -37.77
CA PHE A 720 -11.30 -17.57 -37.02
C PHE A 720 -11.42 -18.52 -35.81
N PRO A 721 -10.45 -19.43 -35.54
CA PRO A 721 -9.06 -19.43 -36.03
C PRO A 721 -8.82 -20.25 -37.34
N HIS A 722 -9.83 -20.90 -37.94
CA HIS A 722 -9.68 -21.70 -39.13
C HIS A 722 -9.37 -20.84 -40.37
N CYS A 723 -9.99 -19.66 -40.47
CA CYS A 723 -9.64 -18.63 -41.45
C CYS A 723 -9.04 -17.42 -40.79
N LYS A 724 -7.83 -17.01 -41.17
CA LYS A 724 -7.06 -15.88 -40.59
C LYS A 724 -7.18 -14.60 -41.40
N TYR A 725 -8.11 -14.50 -42.35
CA TYR A 725 -8.30 -13.31 -43.16
C TYR A 725 -8.62 -12.07 -42.29
N THR A 726 -7.89 -10.96 -42.54
CA THR A 726 -8.13 -9.66 -41.90
C THR A 726 -7.91 -8.53 -42.90
N SER A 727 -8.76 -7.48 -42.85
CA SER A 727 -8.63 -6.27 -43.66
C SER A 727 -8.88 -5.02 -42.82
N LYS A 728 -8.28 -3.89 -43.21
CA LYS A 728 -8.51 -2.57 -42.59
C LYS A 728 -9.78 -1.88 -43.09
N SER A 729 -10.22 -2.19 -44.28
CA SER A 729 -11.44 -1.68 -44.94
C SER A 729 -12.31 -2.82 -45.45
N LEU A 730 -13.61 -2.58 -45.69
CA LEU A 730 -14.48 -3.56 -46.35
C LEU A 730 -14.07 -3.69 -47.82
N PRO A 731 -13.91 -4.91 -48.35
CA PRO A 731 -13.67 -5.09 -49.78
C PRO A 731 -14.89 -4.63 -50.57
N THR A 732 -14.67 -3.85 -51.63
CA THR A 732 -15.69 -3.45 -52.61
C THR A 732 -16.06 -4.66 -53.47
N PRO A 733 -17.34 -4.91 -53.80
CA PRO A 733 -17.71 -6.01 -54.69
C PRO A 733 -17.12 -5.73 -56.07
N GLY A 734 -16.21 -6.60 -56.57
CA GLY A 734 -15.79 -6.60 -57.98
C GLY A 734 -14.28 -6.49 -58.28
N GLN A 735 -13.37 -6.63 -57.33
CA GLN A 735 -11.93 -6.70 -57.65
C GLN A 735 -11.30 -7.97 -57.07
N SER A 736 -11.04 -8.95 -57.98
CA SER A 736 -10.06 -10.00 -57.74
C SER A 736 -8.69 -9.42 -57.95
N GLU A 737 -7.93 -9.20 -56.87
CA GLU A 737 -6.50 -8.85 -56.96
C GLU A 737 -5.64 -10.08 -56.70
N SER A 738 -4.93 -10.49 -57.79
CA SER A 738 -3.61 -11.09 -57.70
C SER A 738 -2.64 -10.04 -57.22
N ASP A 739 -1.88 -10.31 -56.15
CA ASP A 739 -0.44 -10.13 -55.94
C ASP A 739 -0.06 -9.91 -54.49
N SER A 740 0.89 -10.78 -54.07
CA SER A 740 1.92 -10.77 -53.04
C SER A 740 1.51 -10.45 -51.61
#